data_3fd47aa0a08d174388eb8a1015328eeb
#
_entry.id   3fd47aa0a08d174388eb8a1015328eeb
#
_cell.length_a   1.000
_cell.length_b   1.000
_cell.length_c   1.000
_cell.angle_alpha   90.00
_cell.angle_beta   90.00
_cell.angle_gamma   90.00
#
_symmetry.space_group_name_H-M   'P 1'
#
loop_
_entity.id
_entity.type
_entity.pdbx_description
1 polymer ?
#
loop_
_entity_poly.entity_id
_entity_poly.type
_entity_poly.pdbx_seq_one_letter_code
_entity_poly.pdbx_strand_id
1 'polypeptide(L)'
;MLGSVFFFCTSEAMRNATLSNSVRRLALYCALLWLLAVTPGTSWGQGTPQKPLVGLTAGGEATLEADQQRQAGKIFYADGHVDVRYQNARLQADHVQYDNESQVVIAQGHVVLDYNTQHVEADDARYELRTGRGTFHHVRGTFAMQRHPMPTLLISPNPLYFEAEQADRLDENTYRIHKAWLTVCKPGRPTWKFYAPAATVRLKQSVRIENGNFRLYSIPVLYLPFATVPAEQRRDSGFMVPDLGNTSQKGYVLGDSVYWAPLDWMDMTLGASDYSKRGWSQKGDFRMRPWEGAVFNASYYGVIDRGLVVDGEPPVKQGGHEAKLLFTSMLPGGWRAVADLDQLTSLTFRLAWSETFKEAVNSEVRNSAFLTNNFDGFSLNFAALSYQNYLTAAPQTSITLRTAPEARISSVDQAFFSRLPIYFSFDAFTGGEHRGEDVTPFETPGFVGRSEFAPTVTIPLHFGQWLSVTPSFTFRSTYYGGQLRSGTFLDQGLFRDTEELSVDIRMPVFERVYEGGATKWKHVIEPYAVYRYVNGVNDFGRFLRFDEDDTLTDTNEIEYGVTQRLYRRTGSGDAEEFITWRLTQKYFFDPTFGGALVPGQPNVFQTLDALTPFAFADEARRFSPIVSDLTIEPGKRFDTQFIVNYDPQRNRLTAIGTLLKYKPYKESFITLAHFSTLNLPLNPSPPPPNFEQHSNQIRTLFGYGDQNRRGWNVTLGASYDFVQQAFQNQIVEVAYNGSCCGVGFEYRRFSFGTIRNENQYSVVFRIANLGSAGNLRRQEKIF
;
A
#
# COMPACT_ATOMS: atom_id res chain seq x y z
N MET A 1 -2.24 15.69 -0.45
CA MET A 1 -2.42 16.14 -1.83
C MET A 1 -1.61 17.40 -2.07
N LEU A 2 -0.35 17.27 -2.40
CA LEU A 2 0.50 18.36 -2.90
C LEU A 2 1.84 17.72 -3.28
N GLY A 3 1.93 17.24 -4.49
CA GLY A 3 3.13 16.58 -5.01
C GLY A 3 2.98 16.10 -6.45
N SER A 4 2.19 16.78 -7.27
CA SER A 4 1.98 16.39 -8.67
C SER A 4 1.66 17.59 -9.57
N VAL A 5 2.37 18.70 -9.43
CA VAL A 5 2.19 19.89 -10.31
C VAL A 5 3.51 20.33 -10.98
N PHE A 6 4.55 19.49 -11.00
CA PHE A 6 5.82 19.88 -11.63
C PHE A 6 6.35 18.90 -12.68
N PHE A 7 5.46 18.30 -13.49
CA PHE A 7 5.94 17.48 -14.61
C PHE A 7 4.99 17.47 -15.83
N PHE A 8 4.45 18.62 -16.21
CA PHE A 8 3.72 18.74 -17.48
C PHE A 8 3.95 20.11 -18.12
N CYS A 9 5.18 20.39 -18.53
CA CYS A 9 5.46 21.59 -19.34
C CYS A 9 6.74 21.47 -20.17
N THR A 10 6.99 20.37 -20.87
CA THR A 10 8.14 20.28 -21.80
C THR A 10 7.95 19.48 -23.08
N SER A 11 6.76 19.01 -23.45
CA SER A 11 6.66 18.23 -24.71
C SER A 11 5.67 18.73 -25.76
N GLU A 12 4.84 19.74 -25.52
CA GLU A 12 3.89 20.24 -26.53
C GLU A 12 4.15 21.65 -27.07
N ALA A 13 5.12 22.37 -26.53
CA ALA A 13 5.46 23.72 -27.00
C ALA A 13 6.42 23.78 -28.21
N MET A 14 6.78 22.66 -28.82
CA MET A 14 7.78 22.64 -29.93
C MET A 14 7.18 22.36 -31.33
N ARG A 15 5.89 22.44 -31.52
CA ARG A 15 5.36 22.21 -32.87
C ARG A 15 4.73 23.40 -33.59
N ASN A 16 4.43 24.50 -32.95
CA ASN A 16 3.89 25.66 -33.67
C ASN A 16 4.28 27.00 -33.02
N ALA A 17 5.54 27.40 -33.08
CA ALA A 17 5.92 28.81 -32.88
C ALA A 17 7.14 29.16 -33.73
N THR A 18 6.98 30.06 -34.66
CA THR A 18 8.07 30.79 -35.31
C THR A 18 8.80 31.65 -34.29
N LEU A 19 9.86 31.13 -33.76
CA LEU A 19 10.72 31.85 -32.78
C LEU A 19 11.46 32.98 -33.46
N SER A 20 11.35 34.19 -32.93
CA SER A 20 12.07 35.38 -33.35
C SER A 20 13.57 35.19 -33.19
N ASN A 21 14.36 35.90 -34.06
CA ASN A 21 15.82 35.80 -34.10
C ASN A 21 16.56 36.12 -32.79
N SER A 22 15.91 36.73 -31.81
CA SER A 22 16.45 37.03 -30.49
C SER A 22 16.58 35.81 -29.58
N VAL A 23 15.63 34.86 -29.66
CA VAL A 23 15.64 33.62 -28.84
C VAL A 23 16.66 32.61 -29.38
N ARG A 24 16.90 32.58 -30.68
CA ARG A 24 17.96 31.75 -31.29
C ARG A 24 19.36 32.19 -30.86
N ARG A 25 19.57 33.51 -30.68
CA ARG A 25 20.87 34.05 -30.21
C ARG A 25 21.14 33.73 -28.73
N LEU A 26 20.11 33.70 -27.90
CA LEU A 26 20.24 33.34 -26.47
C LEU A 26 20.57 31.84 -26.26
N ALA A 27 19.99 30.95 -27.04
CA ALA A 27 20.27 29.51 -27.00
C ALA A 27 21.71 29.19 -27.49
N LEU A 28 22.24 29.95 -28.45
CA LEU A 28 23.63 29.80 -28.92
C LEU A 28 24.64 30.32 -27.93
N TYR A 29 24.34 31.38 -27.15
CA TYR A 29 25.23 31.90 -26.09
C TYR A 29 25.30 30.97 -24.87
N CYS A 30 24.21 30.31 -24.52
CA CYS A 30 24.22 29.30 -23.45
C CYS A 30 24.95 28.01 -23.84
N ALA A 31 24.91 27.58 -25.10
CA ALA A 31 25.68 26.43 -25.58
C ALA A 31 27.19 26.74 -25.70
N LEU A 32 27.58 27.97 -26.01
CA LEU A 32 28.98 28.39 -26.09
C LEU A 32 29.63 28.63 -24.69
N LEU A 33 28.82 28.99 -23.70
CA LEU A 33 29.32 29.12 -22.31
C LEU A 33 29.52 27.76 -21.62
N TRP A 34 28.85 26.69 -22.09
CA TRP A 34 29.07 25.32 -21.58
C TRP A 34 30.33 24.65 -22.14
N LEU A 35 30.84 25.10 -23.30
CA LEU A 35 32.05 24.58 -23.93
C LEU A 35 33.34 25.21 -23.43
N LEU A 36 33.26 26.27 -22.61
CA LEU A 36 34.45 26.97 -22.08
C LEU A 36 34.78 26.68 -20.60
N ALA A 37 34.03 25.80 -19.96
CA ALA A 37 34.20 25.48 -18.52
C ALA A 37 34.88 24.12 -18.22
N VAL A 38 35.48 23.47 -19.22
CA VAL A 38 36.24 22.22 -18.98
C VAL A 38 37.66 22.37 -19.55
N THR A 39 38.52 23.01 -18.78
CA THR A 39 39.97 22.88 -18.97
C THR A 39 40.55 22.14 -17.75
N PRO A 40 41.17 20.96 -17.90
CA PRO A 40 41.92 20.36 -16.80
C PRO A 40 43.23 21.07 -16.59
N GLY A 41 43.42 21.56 -15.38
CA GLY A 41 44.72 22.14 -14.95
C GLY A 41 45.77 21.06 -14.86
N THR A 42 46.82 21.22 -15.63
CA THR A 42 48.05 20.40 -15.58
C THR A 42 48.95 20.88 -14.44
N SER A 43 49.09 20.04 -13.40
CA SER A 43 50.19 20.21 -12.42
C SER A 43 51.39 19.37 -12.86
N TRP A 44 52.52 20.04 -13.05
CA TRP A 44 53.78 19.42 -13.39
C TRP A 44 54.48 18.92 -12.10
N GLY A 45 54.57 17.58 -11.98
CA GLY A 45 55.48 16.94 -11.03
C GLY A 45 56.55 16.20 -11.83
N GLN A 46 57.82 16.63 -11.67
CA GLN A 46 58.97 15.99 -12.30
C GLN A 46 59.30 14.68 -11.60
N GLY A 47 59.10 13.56 -12.30
CA GLY A 47 59.65 12.24 -11.97
C GLY A 47 60.31 11.71 -13.22
N THR A 48 61.51 11.24 -13.08
CA THR A 48 62.38 10.68 -14.12
C THR A 48 61.72 9.54 -14.89
N PRO A 49 61.75 9.50 -16.24
CA PRO A 49 61.09 8.46 -17.02
C PRO A 49 62.00 7.22 -17.12
N GLN A 50 61.54 6.11 -16.51
CA GLN A 50 61.98 4.77 -16.95
C GLN A 50 61.17 4.40 -18.20
N LYS A 51 61.87 3.90 -19.22
CA LYS A 51 61.33 3.47 -20.52
C LYS A 51 60.32 2.31 -20.31
N PRO A 52 59.11 2.36 -20.86
CA PRO A 52 58.21 1.21 -20.88
C PRO A 52 58.65 0.19 -21.93
N LEU A 53 58.68 -1.07 -21.57
CA LEU A 53 58.77 -2.19 -22.51
C LEU A 53 57.41 -2.39 -23.19
N VAL A 54 57.34 -2.10 -24.47
CA VAL A 54 56.18 -2.28 -25.34
C VAL A 54 56.10 -3.70 -25.81
N GLY A 55 54.95 -4.31 -25.66
CA GLY A 55 54.69 -5.59 -26.33
C GLY A 55 53.48 -6.35 -25.92
N LEU A 56 52.28 -5.75 -25.97
CA LEU A 56 51.02 -6.52 -25.94
C LEU A 56 50.01 -5.90 -26.91
N THR A 57 49.91 -6.50 -28.09
CA THR A 57 48.98 -6.08 -29.12
C THR A 57 47.64 -6.77 -28.97
N ALA A 58 46.75 -6.10 -28.28
CA ALA A 58 45.31 -6.15 -28.49
C ALA A 58 44.71 -4.84 -27.95
N GLY A 59 44.92 -3.74 -28.69
CA GLY A 59 44.10 -2.54 -28.54
C GLY A 59 44.23 -1.63 -27.29
N GLY A 60 45.31 -1.77 -26.47
CA GLY A 60 45.56 -0.89 -25.31
C GLY A 60 46.99 -1.04 -24.78
N GLU A 61 47.57 0.07 -24.24
CA GLU A 61 48.89 0.00 -23.59
C GLU A 61 48.74 -0.65 -22.20
N ALA A 62 49.47 -1.71 -21.92
CA ALA A 62 49.67 -2.28 -20.61
C ALA A 62 50.90 -1.71 -19.95
N THR A 63 50.82 -1.29 -18.69
CA THR A 63 51.98 -0.89 -17.89
C THR A 63 52.37 -2.02 -16.95
N LEU A 64 53.63 -2.37 -16.90
CA LEU A 64 54.20 -3.37 -16.01
C LEU A 64 55.30 -2.71 -15.15
N GLU A 65 55.14 -2.81 -13.84
CA GLU A 65 56.15 -2.42 -12.86
C GLU A 65 56.57 -3.67 -12.07
N ALA A 66 57.86 -3.91 -11.87
CA ALA A 66 58.39 -5.01 -11.08
C ALA A 66 59.85 -4.74 -10.67
N ASP A 67 60.32 -5.37 -9.59
CA ASP A 67 61.70 -5.20 -9.12
C ASP A 67 62.69 -5.76 -10.15
N GLN A 68 62.34 -6.91 -10.80
CA GLN A 68 63.16 -7.51 -11.87
C GLN A 68 62.27 -7.90 -13.05
N GLN A 69 62.76 -7.62 -14.24
CA GLN A 69 62.08 -8.00 -15.49
C GLN A 69 63.11 -8.69 -16.42
N ARG A 70 62.71 -9.83 -16.98
CA ARG A 70 63.54 -10.58 -17.95
C ARG A 70 62.68 -11.14 -19.05
N GLN A 71 63.25 -11.35 -20.22
CA GLN A 71 62.62 -12.01 -21.34
C GLN A 71 63.51 -13.20 -21.78
N ALA A 72 62.84 -14.37 -21.94
CA ALA A 72 63.48 -15.55 -22.48
C ALA A 72 62.66 -16.06 -23.68
N GLY A 73 63.10 -15.76 -24.89
CA GLY A 73 62.34 -16.06 -26.10
C GLY A 73 61.04 -15.26 -26.19
N LYS A 74 59.91 -15.92 -26.21
CA LYS A 74 58.56 -15.32 -26.27
C LYS A 74 57.92 -15.16 -24.89
N ILE A 75 58.62 -15.58 -23.82
CA ILE A 75 58.11 -15.53 -22.46
C ILE A 75 58.74 -14.31 -21.72
N PHE A 76 57.87 -13.52 -21.10
CA PHE A 76 58.23 -12.43 -20.20
C PHE A 76 58.05 -12.87 -18.76
N TYR A 77 59.00 -12.54 -17.90
CA TYR A 77 58.99 -12.81 -16.48
C TYR A 77 59.11 -11.46 -15.73
N ALA A 78 58.31 -11.28 -14.71
CA ALA A 78 58.40 -10.17 -13.79
C ALA A 78 58.42 -10.73 -12.36
N ASP A 79 59.41 -10.33 -11.58
CA ASP A 79 59.66 -10.86 -10.25
C ASP A 79 59.74 -9.65 -9.25
N GLY A 80 59.13 -9.80 -8.11
CA GLY A 80 59.06 -8.85 -7.00
C GLY A 80 58.12 -7.66 -7.24
N HIS A 81 57.16 -7.47 -6.35
CA HIS A 81 56.16 -6.39 -6.34
C HIS A 81 55.58 -6.06 -7.72
N VAL A 82 55.21 -7.08 -8.44
CA VAL A 82 54.66 -6.97 -9.80
C VAL A 82 53.32 -6.22 -9.77
N ASP A 83 53.19 -5.13 -10.53
CA ASP A 83 51.95 -4.35 -10.72
C ASP A 83 51.72 -4.21 -12.25
N VAL A 84 50.70 -4.90 -12.74
CA VAL A 84 50.29 -4.85 -14.15
C VAL A 84 48.95 -4.10 -14.23
N ARG A 85 48.91 -3.07 -15.06
CA ARG A 85 47.70 -2.32 -15.32
C ARG A 85 47.32 -2.38 -16.79
N TYR A 86 46.12 -2.77 -17.07
CA TYR A 86 45.58 -2.84 -18.41
C TYR A 86 44.10 -2.40 -18.40
N GLN A 87 43.78 -1.32 -19.06
CA GLN A 87 42.45 -0.69 -19.05
C GLN A 87 41.93 -0.47 -17.61
N ASN A 88 40.84 -1.15 -17.23
CA ASN A 88 40.22 -1.05 -15.89
C ASN A 88 40.63 -2.20 -14.95
N ALA A 89 41.64 -2.98 -15.35
CA ALA A 89 42.19 -4.10 -14.57
C ALA A 89 43.54 -3.76 -13.99
N ARG A 90 43.78 -4.12 -12.73
CA ARG A 90 45.09 -4.09 -12.07
C ARG A 90 45.35 -5.46 -11.48
N LEU A 91 46.50 -6.04 -11.85
CA LEU A 91 46.97 -7.32 -11.32
C LEU A 91 48.26 -7.06 -10.54
N GLN A 92 48.30 -7.48 -9.30
CA GLN A 92 49.49 -7.50 -8.46
C GLN A 92 49.85 -8.93 -8.08
N ALA A 93 51.12 -9.23 -8.01
CA ALA A 93 51.62 -10.55 -7.61
C ALA A 93 53.09 -10.49 -7.22
N ASP A 94 53.64 -11.55 -6.61
CA ASP A 94 55.09 -11.67 -6.36
C ASP A 94 55.84 -12.09 -7.61
N HIS A 95 55.21 -12.92 -8.46
CA HIS A 95 55.78 -13.39 -9.71
C HIS A 95 54.72 -13.44 -10.81
N VAL A 96 55.05 -12.92 -12.01
CA VAL A 96 54.20 -12.99 -13.19
C VAL A 96 55.00 -13.49 -14.38
N GLN A 97 54.47 -14.52 -15.05
CA GLN A 97 54.95 -15.03 -16.30
C GLN A 97 53.92 -14.77 -17.40
N TYR A 98 54.35 -14.21 -18.52
CA TYR A 98 53.51 -14.01 -19.69
C TYR A 98 54.13 -14.65 -20.92
N ASP A 99 53.41 -15.59 -21.53
CA ASP A 99 53.76 -16.19 -22.80
C ASP A 99 53.06 -15.49 -23.96
N ASN A 100 53.80 -14.81 -24.79
CA ASN A 100 53.28 -14.02 -25.90
C ASN A 100 52.73 -14.87 -27.06
N GLU A 101 53.13 -16.14 -27.17
CA GLU A 101 52.62 -17.03 -28.20
C GLU A 101 51.26 -17.63 -27.83
N SER A 102 51.15 -18.17 -26.64
CA SER A 102 49.92 -18.74 -26.12
C SER A 102 48.99 -17.69 -25.51
N GLN A 103 49.48 -16.48 -25.28
CA GLN A 103 48.79 -15.36 -24.56
C GLN A 103 48.31 -15.77 -23.16
N VAL A 104 49.08 -16.62 -22.49
CA VAL A 104 48.78 -17.07 -21.13
C VAL A 104 49.58 -16.27 -20.12
N VAL A 105 48.90 -15.75 -19.12
CA VAL A 105 49.45 -15.12 -17.92
C VAL A 105 49.38 -16.11 -16.76
N ILE A 106 50.51 -16.31 -16.07
CA ILE A 106 50.58 -17.06 -14.82
C ILE A 106 51.10 -16.11 -13.76
N ALA A 107 50.30 -15.89 -12.70
CA ALA A 107 50.65 -15.09 -11.56
C ALA A 107 50.75 -15.98 -10.32
N GLN A 108 51.75 -15.74 -9.47
CA GLN A 108 52.00 -16.56 -8.28
C GLN A 108 52.42 -15.66 -7.11
N GLY A 109 51.95 -16.02 -5.92
CA GLY A 109 52.22 -15.31 -4.68
C GLY A 109 51.45 -14.00 -4.55
N HIS A 110 50.65 -13.87 -3.52
CA HIS A 110 49.84 -12.68 -3.18
C HIS A 110 49.14 -12.06 -4.38
N VAL A 111 48.52 -12.87 -5.21
CA VAL A 111 47.83 -12.41 -6.43
C VAL A 111 46.63 -11.58 -6.03
N VAL A 112 46.58 -10.33 -6.47
CA VAL A 112 45.45 -9.40 -6.26
C VAL A 112 44.99 -8.91 -7.64
N LEU A 113 43.72 -9.11 -7.94
CA LEU A 113 43.08 -8.65 -9.15
C LEU A 113 41.96 -7.66 -8.81
N ASP A 114 42.16 -6.41 -9.19
CA ASP A 114 41.12 -5.38 -9.15
C ASP A 114 40.55 -5.17 -10.55
N TYR A 115 39.26 -5.37 -10.73
CA TYR A 115 38.55 -5.14 -11.99
C TYR A 115 37.21 -4.45 -11.75
N ASN A 116 37.07 -3.19 -12.14
CA ASN A 116 35.91 -2.36 -11.86
C ASN A 116 35.59 -2.28 -10.35
N THR A 117 34.48 -2.89 -9.91
CA THR A 117 34.03 -2.94 -8.50
C THR A 117 34.35 -4.29 -7.83
N GLN A 118 35.13 -5.13 -8.48
CA GLN A 118 35.52 -6.47 -7.99
C GLN A 118 36.93 -6.43 -7.45
N HIS A 119 37.11 -7.02 -6.27
CA HIS A 119 38.40 -7.20 -5.63
C HIS A 119 38.57 -8.70 -5.35
N VAL A 120 39.58 -9.33 -5.93
CA VAL A 120 39.83 -10.77 -5.84
C VAL A 120 41.28 -10.98 -5.44
N GLU A 121 41.51 -11.73 -4.40
CA GLU A 121 42.80 -12.19 -3.94
C GLU A 121 42.90 -13.72 -4.20
N ALA A 122 44.09 -14.21 -4.57
CA ALA A 122 44.36 -15.65 -4.79
C ALA A 122 45.81 -15.98 -4.47
N ASP A 123 46.11 -17.26 -4.22
CA ASP A 123 47.48 -17.71 -4.05
C ASP A 123 48.22 -17.79 -5.40
N ASP A 124 47.51 -18.26 -6.42
CA ASP A 124 47.99 -18.29 -7.80
C ASP A 124 46.81 -18.13 -8.79
N ALA A 125 47.15 -17.70 -10.01
CA ALA A 125 46.22 -17.49 -11.10
C ALA A 125 46.84 -17.87 -12.44
N ARG A 126 46.10 -18.56 -13.28
CA ARG A 126 46.40 -18.84 -14.69
C ARG A 126 45.31 -18.25 -15.55
N TYR A 127 45.65 -17.38 -16.48
CA TYR A 127 44.66 -16.68 -17.30
C TYR A 127 45.08 -16.62 -18.77
N GLU A 128 44.21 -17.01 -19.68
CA GLU A 128 44.41 -16.95 -21.12
C GLU A 128 43.71 -15.71 -21.69
N LEU A 129 44.49 -14.72 -22.14
CA LEU A 129 43.97 -13.42 -22.61
C LEU A 129 43.09 -13.57 -23.87
N ARG A 130 43.39 -14.55 -24.73
CA ARG A 130 42.70 -14.76 -25.99
C ARG A 130 41.26 -15.28 -25.80
N THR A 131 41.07 -16.21 -24.86
CA THR A 131 39.80 -16.88 -24.63
C THR A 131 39.05 -16.28 -23.46
N GLY A 132 39.71 -15.46 -22.64
CA GLY A 132 39.17 -14.93 -21.39
C GLY A 132 38.97 -16.01 -20.32
N ARG A 133 39.54 -17.19 -20.47
CA ARG A 133 39.47 -18.32 -19.50
C ARG A 133 40.60 -18.22 -18.48
N GLY A 134 40.30 -18.67 -17.26
CA GLY A 134 41.31 -18.67 -16.22
C GLY A 134 40.92 -19.52 -15.03
N THR A 135 41.94 -19.97 -14.28
CA THR A 135 41.80 -20.70 -13.04
C THR A 135 42.54 -19.98 -11.94
N PHE A 136 41.90 -19.82 -10.80
CA PHE A 136 42.41 -19.17 -9.60
C PHE A 136 42.30 -20.14 -8.42
N HIS A 137 43.32 -20.24 -7.59
CA HIS A 137 43.31 -21.10 -6.42
C HIS A 137 43.33 -20.33 -5.12
N HIS A 138 42.65 -20.88 -4.10
CA HIS A 138 42.45 -20.26 -2.78
C HIS A 138 41.96 -18.81 -2.85
N VAL A 139 40.86 -18.65 -3.58
CA VAL A 139 40.29 -17.33 -3.94
C VAL A 139 39.48 -16.77 -2.80
N ARG A 140 39.70 -15.52 -2.51
CA ARG A 140 38.83 -14.72 -1.64
C ARG A 140 38.58 -13.35 -2.27
N GLY A 141 37.42 -12.79 -1.99
CA GLY A 141 37.12 -11.48 -2.58
C GLY A 141 35.79 -10.90 -2.14
N THR A 142 35.45 -9.80 -2.78
CA THR A 142 34.23 -9.06 -2.51
C THR A 142 33.54 -8.65 -3.79
N PHE A 143 32.19 -8.72 -3.77
CA PHE A 143 31.34 -8.18 -4.80
C PHE A 143 30.49 -7.04 -4.21
N ALA A 144 30.50 -5.87 -4.83
CA ALA A 144 29.59 -4.81 -4.49
C ALA A 144 28.17 -5.20 -4.85
N MET A 145 27.28 -5.19 -3.86
CA MET A 145 25.85 -5.43 -4.09
C MET A 145 25.15 -4.10 -4.39
N GLN A 146 24.35 -4.05 -5.44
CA GLN A 146 23.48 -2.91 -5.69
C GLN A 146 22.37 -2.88 -4.65
N ARG A 147 22.19 -1.72 -4.01
CA ARG A 147 21.26 -1.53 -2.90
C ARG A 147 19.95 -0.97 -3.44
N HIS A 148 18.87 -1.75 -3.30
CA HIS A 148 17.53 -1.22 -3.52
C HIS A 148 16.74 -1.38 -2.23
N PRO A 149 16.29 -0.29 -1.63
CA PRO A 149 15.48 -0.34 -0.42
C PRO A 149 14.12 -0.99 -0.74
N MET A 150 13.94 -2.22 -0.28
CA MET A 150 12.61 -2.85 -0.20
C MET A 150 12.07 -2.65 1.22
N PRO A 151 10.75 -2.44 1.39
CA PRO A 151 10.17 -2.09 2.71
C PRO A 151 10.47 -3.08 3.84
N THR A 152 10.77 -4.35 3.51
CA THR A 152 11.00 -5.43 4.50
C THR A 152 12.43 -5.97 4.51
N LEU A 153 13.33 -5.43 3.67
CA LEU A 153 14.68 -5.93 3.53
C LEU A 153 15.64 -5.22 4.50
N LEU A 154 16.34 -5.98 5.33
CA LEU A 154 17.45 -5.43 6.12
C LEU A 154 18.57 -4.99 5.17
N ILE A 155 18.99 -3.73 5.28
CA ILE A 155 20.02 -3.13 4.42
C ILE A 155 21.33 -3.07 5.18
N SER A 156 22.39 -3.59 4.57
CA SER A 156 23.76 -3.50 5.06
C SER A 156 24.68 -2.78 4.05
N PRO A 157 25.61 -1.95 4.52
CA PRO A 157 26.64 -1.37 3.68
C PRO A 157 27.73 -2.40 3.24
N ASN A 158 27.74 -3.59 3.84
CA ASN A 158 28.74 -4.57 3.56
C ASN A 158 28.60 -5.13 2.13
N PRO A 159 29.72 -5.42 1.43
CA PRO A 159 29.71 -6.20 0.19
C PRO A 159 29.38 -7.66 0.47
N LEU A 160 29.14 -8.42 -0.56
CA LEU A 160 29.13 -9.88 -0.48
C LEU A 160 30.58 -10.37 -0.45
N TYR A 161 30.99 -11.01 0.63
CA TYR A 161 32.28 -11.68 0.80
C TYR A 161 32.16 -13.12 0.33
N PHE A 162 33.17 -13.60 -0.37
CA PHE A 162 33.27 -15.00 -0.76
C PHE A 162 34.69 -15.52 -0.58
N GLU A 163 34.81 -16.83 -0.38
CA GLU A 163 36.07 -17.57 -0.37
C GLU A 163 35.82 -18.92 -1.01
N ALA A 164 36.75 -19.39 -1.81
CA ALA A 164 36.67 -20.66 -2.55
C ALA A 164 38.02 -21.33 -2.68
N GLU A 165 38.05 -22.66 -2.73
CA GLU A 165 39.28 -23.41 -3.00
C GLU A 165 39.77 -23.18 -4.42
N GLN A 166 38.82 -23.10 -5.38
CA GLN A 166 39.14 -22.85 -6.77
C GLN A 166 37.99 -22.07 -7.45
N ALA A 167 38.37 -21.13 -8.33
CA ALA A 167 37.44 -20.44 -9.22
C ALA A 167 37.93 -20.56 -10.67
N ASP A 168 37.13 -21.15 -11.54
CA ASP A 168 37.37 -21.28 -12.97
C ASP A 168 36.52 -20.25 -13.73
N ARG A 169 37.15 -19.33 -14.42
CA ARG A 169 36.50 -18.48 -15.39
C ARG A 169 36.31 -19.21 -16.70
N LEU A 170 35.08 -19.53 -17.06
CA LEU A 170 34.73 -20.32 -18.23
C LEU A 170 34.60 -19.46 -19.49
N ASP A 171 34.11 -18.24 -19.31
CA ASP A 171 33.96 -17.20 -20.32
C ASP A 171 33.97 -15.82 -19.68
N GLU A 172 33.74 -14.77 -20.47
CA GLU A 172 33.77 -13.37 -20.01
C GLU A 172 32.86 -13.08 -18.81
N ASN A 173 31.74 -13.77 -18.70
CA ASN A 173 30.69 -13.52 -17.70
C ASN A 173 30.40 -14.71 -16.79
N THR A 174 31.00 -15.89 -17.01
CA THR A 174 30.67 -17.11 -16.27
C THR A 174 31.87 -17.63 -15.48
N TYR A 175 31.66 -17.82 -14.19
CA TYR A 175 32.62 -18.46 -13.27
C TYR A 175 32.03 -19.74 -12.69
N ARG A 176 32.81 -20.80 -12.60
CA ARG A 176 32.50 -21.98 -11.81
C ARG A 176 33.39 -21.99 -10.58
N ILE A 177 32.78 -22.09 -9.43
CA ILE A 177 33.44 -21.97 -8.14
C ILE A 177 33.29 -23.26 -7.38
N HIS A 178 34.39 -23.76 -6.80
CA HIS A 178 34.46 -25.04 -6.12
C HIS A 178 34.72 -24.81 -4.61
N LYS A 179 33.99 -25.54 -3.76
CA LYS A 179 34.08 -25.51 -2.29
C LYS A 179 34.06 -24.08 -1.74
N ALA A 180 33.03 -23.35 -2.13
CA ALA A 180 32.90 -21.94 -1.81
C ALA A 180 32.01 -21.70 -0.58
N TRP A 181 32.31 -20.64 0.14
CA TRP A 181 31.35 -20.03 1.04
C TRP A 181 31.17 -18.55 0.71
N LEU A 182 29.99 -18.05 1.02
CA LEU A 182 29.63 -16.64 0.82
C LEU A 182 28.85 -16.08 2.03
N THR A 183 29.03 -14.81 2.30
CA THR A 183 28.34 -14.09 3.39
C THR A 183 28.39 -12.58 3.17
N VAL A 184 27.41 -11.83 3.74
CA VAL A 184 27.50 -10.36 3.88
C VAL A 184 28.00 -9.94 5.27
N CYS A 185 28.31 -10.90 6.13
CA CYS A 185 28.97 -10.62 7.42
C CYS A 185 30.46 -10.34 7.19
N LYS A 186 31.03 -9.42 7.98
CA LYS A 186 32.45 -9.16 7.94
C LYS A 186 33.24 -10.46 8.22
N PRO A 187 34.36 -10.68 7.50
CA PRO A 187 35.22 -11.86 7.71
C PRO A 187 35.72 -11.97 9.16
N GLY A 188 36.07 -13.17 9.58
CA GLY A 188 36.58 -13.53 10.90
C GLY A 188 35.63 -14.44 11.66
N ARG A 189 34.45 -13.98 12.09
CA ARG A 189 33.40 -14.83 12.72
C ARG A 189 32.03 -14.46 12.17
N PRO A 190 31.74 -14.87 10.91
CA PRO A 190 30.45 -14.56 10.31
C PRO A 190 29.32 -15.29 11.07
N THR A 191 28.27 -14.55 11.41
CA THR A 191 27.07 -15.11 12.06
C THR A 191 26.41 -16.15 11.18
N TRP A 192 26.42 -15.93 9.86
CA TRP A 192 25.92 -16.87 8.87
C TRP A 192 26.86 -16.96 7.67
N LYS A 193 26.88 -18.11 7.06
CA LYS A 193 27.54 -18.35 5.78
C LYS A 193 26.78 -19.38 4.96
N PHE A 194 26.80 -19.21 3.66
CA PHE A 194 26.32 -20.19 2.72
C PHE A 194 27.50 -20.95 2.18
N TYR A 195 27.52 -22.26 2.35
CA TYR A 195 28.55 -23.14 1.82
C TYR A 195 28.01 -23.91 0.62
N ALA A 196 28.77 -24.00 -0.46
CA ALA A 196 28.47 -24.77 -1.65
C ALA A 196 29.67 -25.57 -2.12
N PRO A 197 29.55 -26.89 -2.34
CA PRO A 197 30.57 -27.68 -3.00
C PRO A 197 30.88 -27.20 -4.43
N ALA A 198 29.83 -26.72 -5.12
CA ALA A 198 29.95 -26.10 -6.44
C ALA A 198 28.95 -24.97 -6.58
N ALA A 199 29.38 -23.90 -7.25
CA ALA A 199 28.49 -22.78 -7.61
C ALA A 199 28.88 -22.28 -9.01
N THR A 200 27.88 -21.88 -9.81
CA THR A 200 28.08 -21.21 -11.10
C THR A 200 27.60 -19.77 -10.96
N VAL A 201 28.52 -18.83 -11.10
CA VAL A 201 28.25 -17.39 -11.05
C VAL A 201 28.21 -16.88 -12.48
N ARG A 202 27.06 -16.35 -12.90
CA ARG A 202 26.92 -15.55 -14.11
C ARG A 202 26.86 -14.09 -13.72
N LEU A 203 27.90 -13.33 -14.05
CA LEU A 203 27.99 -11.91 -13.73
C LEU A 203 26.75 -11.18 -14.27
N LYS A 204 26.20 -10.30 -13.46
CA LYS A 204 24.98 -9.52 -13.77
C LYS A 204 23.71 -10.36 -14.06
N GLN A 205 23.72 -11.66 -13.80
CA GLN A 205 22.54 -12.51 -13.99
C GLN A 205 22.17 -13.25 -12.70
N SER A 206 22.94 -14.28 -12.31
CA SER A 206 22.58 -15.14 -11.18
C SER A 206 23.77 -15.91 -10.61
N VAL A 207 23.63 -16.35 -9.38
CA VAL A 207 24.49 -17.33 -8.73
C VAL A 207 23.67 -18.61 -8.53
N ARG A 208 23.99 -19.66 -9.27
CA ARG A 208 23.42 -21.00 -9.09
C ARG A 208 24.31 -21.82 -8.16
N ILE A 209 23.74 -22.33 -7.10
CA ILE A 209 24.40 -23.09 -6.05
C ILE A 209 23.91 -24.53 -6.12
N GLU A 210 24.85 -25.48 -6.05
CA GLU A 210 24.57 -26.92 -6.10
C GLU A 210 24.97 -27.55 -4.75
N ASN A 211 24.09 -28.36 -4.16
CA ASN A 211 24.28 -29.05 -2.88
C ASN A 211 24.71 -28.11 -1.74
N GLY A 212 24.12 -26.91 -1.71
CA GLY A 212 24.46 -25.88 -0.73
C GLY A 212 23.91 -26.15 0.66
N ASN A 213 24.56 -25.62 1.68
CA ASN A 213 24.01 -25.59 3.01
C ASN A 213 24.19 -24.20 3.64
N PHE A 214 23.11 -23.75 4.29
CA PHE A 214 23.12 -22.53 5.08
C PHE A 214 23.56 -22.86 6.50
N ARG A 215 24.55 -22.12 6.99
CA ARG A 215 25.12 -22.33 8.32
C ARG A 215 24.93 -21.09 9.18
N LEU A 216 24.44 -21.29 10.40
CA LEU A 216 24.48 -20.30 11.45
C LEU A 216 25.70 -20.58 12.34
N TYR A 217 26.62 -19.63 12.45
CA TYR A 217 27.96 -19.76 13.02
C TYR A 217 28.78 -20.86 12.35
N SER A 218 28.62 -22.09 12.64
CA SER A 218 29.25 -23.21 11.94
C SER A 218 28.32 -24.41 11.81
N ILE A 219 27.10 -24.29 12.34
CA ILE A 219 26.11 -25.35 12.38
C ILE A 219 25.28 -25.31 11.10
N PRO A 220 25.22 -26.37 10.29
CA PRO A 220 24.35 -26.43 9.13
C PRO A 220 22.89 -26.55 9.60
N VAL A 221 22.07 -25.54 9.26
CA VAL A 221 20.65 -25.47 9.66
C VAL A 221 19.68 -25.70 8.52
N LEU A 222 20.14 -25.55 7.27
CA LEU A 222 19.33 -25.78 6.08
C LEU A 222 20.20 -26.35 4.96
N TYR A 223 19.74 -27.41 4.32
CA TYR A 223 20.33 -27.99 3.13
C TYR A 223 19.46 -27.69 1.92
N LEU A 224 20.09 -27.23 0.83
CA LEU A 224 19.44 -26.93 -0.45
C LEU A 224 20.15 -27.73 -1.56
N PRO A 225 19.46 -28.67 -2.20
CA PRO A 225 20.03 -29.41 -3.33
C PRO A 225 20.48 -28.49 -4.46
N PHE A 226 19.71 -27.44 -4.69
CA PHE A 226 20.04 -26.35 -5.59
C PHE A 226 19.38 -25.06 -5.12
N ALA A 227 20.04 -23.94 -5.35
CA ALA A 227 19.48 -22.61 -5.13
C ALA A 227 19.98 -21.66 -6.21
N THR A 228 19.16 -20.71 -6.61
CA THR A 228 19.55 -19.63 -7.51
C THR A 228 19.33 -18.30 -6.82
N VAL A 229 20.38 -17.48 -6.75
CA VAL A 229 20.30 -16.11 -6.19
C VAL A 229 20.54 -15.15 -7.35
N PRO A 230 19.60 -14.23 -7.64
CA PRO A 230 19.80 -13.24 -8.69
C PRO A 230 20.93 -12.28 -8.29
N ALA A 231 21.86 -12.02 -9.21
CA ALA A 231 22.98 -11.10 -9.02
C ALA A 231 22.60 -9.64 -9.39
N GLU A 232 21.59 -9.46 -10.20
CA GLU A 232 20.94 -8.18 -10.53
C GLU A 232 19.43 -8.28 -10.31
N GLN A 233 18.73 -7.15 -10.45
CA GLN A 233 17.28 -6.98 -10.23
C GLN A 233 16.36 -7.79 -11.18
N ARG A 234 16.84 -8.85 -11.80
CA ARG A 234 15.97 -9.75 -12.55
C ARG A 234 15.09 -10.53 -11.60
N ARG A 235 13.84 -10.70 -12.00
CA ARG A 235 12.87 -11.55 -11.32
C ARG A 235 13.16 -12.99 -11.71
N ASP A 236 13.95 -13.70 -10.92
CA ASP A 236 14.26 -15.11 -11.19
C ASP A 236 13.26 -16.03 -10.51
N SER A 237 12.78 -17.02 -11.26
CA SER A 237 11.88 -18.04 -10.77
C SER A 237 12.58 -18.99 -9.80
N GLY A 238 11.89 -19.42 -8.74
CA GLY A 238 12.46 -20.34 -7.75
C GLY A 238 11.54 -20.63 -6.59
N PHE A 239 11.96 -21.54 -5.74
CA PHE A 239 11.29 -21.80 -4.47
C PHE A 239 11.51 -20.63 -3.51
N MET A 240 10.46 -20.28 -2.79
CA MET A 240 10.55 -19.31 -1.71
C MET A 240 11.09 -19.98 -0.45
N VAL A 241 11.35 -19.18 0.56
CA VAL A 241 11.73 -19.74 1.87
C VAL A 241 10.49 -20.40 2.49
N PRO A 242 10.58 -21.66 2.98
CA PRO A 242 9.46 -22.37 3.54
C PRO A 242 8.83 -21.63 4.73
N ASP A 243 7.50 -21.66 4.79
CA ASP A 243 6.73 -21.16 5.93
C ASP A 243 6.71 -22.23 7.04
N LEU A 244 7.32 -21.91 8.19
CA LEU A 244 7.35 -22.77 9.35
C LEU A 244 6.75 -22.03 10.55
N GLY A 245 5.82 -22.67 11.25
CA GLY A 245 5.18 -22.05 12.40
C GLY A 245 4.44 -23.04 13.30
N ASN A 246 3.95 -22.53 14.41
CA ASN A 246 3.07 -23.26 15.31
C ASN A 246 2.02 -22.31 15.88
N THR A 247 0.77 -22.74 15.86
CA THR A 247 -0.31 -22.03 16.51
C THR A 247 -1.17 -22.98 17.32
N SER A 248 -1.86 -22.48 18.32
CA SER A 248 -2.74 -23.31 19.16
C SER A 248 -3.86 -23.96 18.37
N GLN A 249 -4.39 -23.28 17.35
CA GLN A 249 -5.52 -23.78 16.52
C GLN A 249 -5.08 -24.53 15.26
N LYS A 250 -4.09 -24.02 14.51
CA LYS A 250 -3.63 -24.66 13.26
C LYS A 250 -2.70 -25.85 13.53
N GLY A 251 -2.09 -25.88 14.73
CA GLY A 251 -1.03 -26.84 15.05
C GLY A 251 0.29 -26.44 14.38
N TYR A 252 1.09 -27.40 13.97
CA TYR A 252 2.29 -27.15 13.17
C TYR A 252 1.88 -26.70 11.77
N VAL A 253 2.56 -25.68 11.28
CA VAL A 253 2.39 -25.12 9.93
C VAL A 253 3.66 -25.44 9.16
N LEU A 254 3.49 -26.14 8.05
CA LEU A 254 4.56 -26.44 7.10
C LEU A 254 4.07 -26.04 5.72
N GLY A 255 4.70 -25.05 5.11
CA GLY A 255 4.31 -24.58 3.79
C GLY A 255 5.50 -24.20 2.94
N ASP A 256 5.28 -24.18 1.63
CA ASP A 256 6.23 -23.67 0.66
C ASP A 256 5.51 -22.98 -0.50
N SER A 257 6.26 -22.15 -1.21
CA SER A 257 5.75 -21.40 -2.34
C SER A 257 6.77 -21.36 -3.46
N VAL A 258 6.29 -21.35 -4.69
CA VAL A 258 7.10 -21.18 -5.90
C VAL A 258 6.80 -19.81 -6.50
N TYR A 259 7.83 -19.01 -6.66
CA TYR A 259 7.80 -17.79 -7.43
C TYR A 259 8.16 -18.11 -8.88
N TRP A 260 7.33 -17.68 -9.83
CA TRP A 260 7.53 -17.88 -11.24
C TRP A 260 7.37 -16.58 -12.02
N ALA A 261 8.44 -16.14 -12.66
CA ALA A 261 8.50 -14.91 -13.45
C ALA A 261 8.92 -15.27 -14.90
N PRO A 262 7.97 -15.71 -15.74
CA PRO A 262 8.29 -16.12 -17.13
C PRO A 262 8.62 -14.92 -18.01
N LEU A 263 8.14 -13.73 -17.67
CA LEU A 263 8.28 -12.50 -18.46
C LEU A 263 8.59 -11.32 -17.54
N ASP A 264 9.28 -10.30 -18.04
CA ASP A 264 9.65 -9.12 -17.27
C ASP A 264 8.43 -8.31 -16.78
N TRP A 265 7.29 -8.46 -17.43
CA TRP A 265 6.04 -7.78 -17.10
C TRP A 265 5.01 -8.65 -16.38
N MET A 266 5.32 -9.92 -16.12
CA MET A 266 4.40 -10.87 -15.47
C MET A 266 5.15 -11.77 -14.48
N ASP A 267 4.58 -11.92 -13.30
CA ASP A 267 5.04 -12.89 -12.29
C ASP A 267 3.88 -13.46 -11.48
N MET A 268 4.10 -14.62 -10.90
CA MET A 268 3.19 -15.22 -9.94
C MET A 268 3.90 -15.96 -8.82
N THR A 269 3.23 -16.05 -7.68
CA THR A 269 3.64 -16.88 -6.55
C THR A 269 2.51 -17.86 -6.25
N LEU A 270 2.82 -19.15 -6.23
CA LEU A 270 1.87 -20.20 -5.83
C LEU A 270 2.42 -20.92 -4.61
N GLY A 271 1.59 -21.13 -3.61
CA GLY A 271 1.98 -21.78 -2.38
C GLY A 271 0.90 -22.67 -1.80
N ALA A 272 1.35 -23.63 -1.00
CA ALA A 272 0.48 -24.49 -0.21
C ALA A 272 1.10 -24.70 1.17
N SER A 273 0.23 -24.84 2.19
CA SER A 273 0.69 -25.13 3.54
C SER A 273 -0.21 -26.18 4.18
N ASP A 274 0.42 -27.14 4.88
CA ASP A 274 -0.29 -28.09 5.75
C ASP A 274 -0.44 -27.49 7.14
N TYR A 275 -1.66 -27.54 7.66
CA TYR A 275 -2.00 -27.22 9.03
C TYR A 275 -2.33 -28.52 9.74
N SER A 276 -1.43 -29.02 10.59
CA SER A 276 -1.52 -30.37 11.16
C SER A 276 -2.86 -30.66 11.84
N LYS A 277 -3.54 -29.66 12.40
CA LYS A 277 -4.86 -29.77 13.03
C LYS A 277 -6.03 -29.40 12.12
N ARG A 278 -5.81 -28.57 11.08
CA ARG A 278 -6.90 -27.92 10.34
C ARG A 278 -6.99 -28.32 8.86
N GLY A 279 -5.94 -28.85 8.27
CA GLY A 279 -5.93 -29.32 6.87
C GLY A 279 -5.00 -28.49 5.97
N TRP A 280 -5.44 -28.17 4.75
CA TRP A 280 -4.60 -27.55 3.71
C TRP A 280 -5.02 -26.14 3.37
N SER A 281 -4.06 -25.26 3.25
CA SER A 281 -4.24 -23.94 2.63
C SER A 281 -3.55 -23.87 1.28
N GLN A 282 -4.13 -23.06 0.39
CA GLN A 282 -3.55 -22.67 -0.89
C GLN A 282 -3.47 -21.16 -0.95
N LYS A 283 -2.37 -20.64 -1.50
CA LYS A 283 -2.19 -19.21 -1.76
C LYS A 283 -1.68 -18.97 -3.17
N GLY A 284 -2.12 -17.89 -3.78
CA GLY A 284 -1.68 -17.47 -5.10
C GLY A 284 -1.66 -15.97 -5.21
N ASP A 285 -0.57 -15.41 -5.74
CA ASP A 285 -0.45 -14.00 -6.09
C ASP A 285 -0.02 -13.91 -7.55
N PHE A 286 -0.76 -13.22 -8.35
CA PHE A 286 -0.48 -12.98 -9.75
C PHE A 286 -0.37 -11.48 -10.03
N ARG A 287 0.70 -11.04 -10.70
CA ARG A 287 0.96 -9.64 -11.03
C ARG A 287 1.36 -9.51 -12.49
N MET A 288 0.78 -8.53 -13.15
CA MET A 288 1.01 -8.29 -14.58
C MET A 288 1.00 -6.78 -14.89
N ARG A 289 1.89 -6.37 -15.78
CA ARG A 289 2.05 -5.01 -16.31
C ARG A 289 2.21 -5.10 -17.84
N PRO A 290 1.15 -5.45 -18.59
CA PRO A 290 1.26 -5.82 -20.01
C PRO A 290 1.60 -4.65 -20.93
N TRP A 291 1.26 -3.41 -20.55
CA TRP A 291 1.61 -2.16 -21.24
C TRP A 291 1.69 -1.02 -20.23
N GLU A 292 2.21 0.13 -20.66
CA GLU A 292 2.33 1.32 -19.83
C GLU A 292 0.95 1.78 -19.33
N GLY A 293 0.84 2.04 -18.02
CA GLY A 293 -0.41 2.43 -17.38
C GLY A 293 -1.36 1.27 -17.05
N ALA A 294 -1.06 0.02 -17.44
CA ALA A 294 -1.85 -1.14 -17.05
C ALA A 294 -1.28 -1.84 -15.82
N VAL A 295 -2.14 -2.12 -14.86
CA VAL A 295 -1.84 -2.83 -13.62
C VAL A 295 -2.87 -3.94 -13.45
N PHE A 296 -2.41 -5.18 -13.33
CA PHE A 296 -3.25 -6.31 -12.97
C PHE A 296 -2.60 -7.04 -11.78
N ASN A 297 -3.32 -7.14 -10.67
CA ASN A 297 -2.94 -7.90 -9.50
C ASN A 297 -4.10 -8.79 -9.10
N ALA A 298 -3.85 -10.09 -8.95
CA ALA A 298 -4.83 -11.01 -8.39
C ALA A 298 -4.20 -11.77 -7.24
N SER A 299 -4.95 -11.98 -6.17
CA SER A 299 -4.56 -12.82 -5.04
C SER A 299 -5.67 -13.80 -4.69
N TYR A 300 -5.27 -14.97 -4.24
CA TYR A 300 -6.16 -16.03 -3.79
C TYR A 300 -5.62 -16.62 -2.51
N TYR A 301 -6.48 -16.82 -1.54
CA TYR A 301 -6.20 -17.59 -0.34
C TYR A 301 -7.40 -18.49 -0.02
N GLY A 302 -7.15 -19.78 0.09
CA GLY A 302 -8.17 -20.77 0.38
C GLY A 302 -7.72 -21.79 1.41
N VAL A 303 -8.68 -22.36 2.14
CA VAL A 303 -8.42 -23.41 3.14
C VAL A 303 -9.45 -24.53 3.00
N ILE A 304 -8.96 -25.74 2.83
CA ILE A 304 -9.72 -26.98 2.94
C ILE A 304 -9.63 -27.43 4.40
N ASP A 305 -10.64 -27.06 5.19
CA ASP A 305 -10.64 -27.20 6.64
C ASP A 305 -11.22 -28.54 7.10
N ARG A 306 -10.52 -29.21 8.02
CA ARG A 306 -11.01 -30.42 8.71
C ARG A 306 -12.01 -30.10 9.82
N GLY A 307 -12.06 -28.85 10.27
CA GLY A 307 -12.91 -28.32 11.33
C GLY A 307 -12.14 -28.01 12.61
N LEU A 308 -12.67 -27.01 13.33
CA LEU A 308 -12.22 -26.69 14.69
C LEU A 308 -12.87 -27.67 15.67
N VAL A 309 -12.05 -28.39 16.41
CA VAL A 309 -12.52 -29.28 17.48
C VAL A 309 -12.70 -28.45 18.75
N VAL A 310 -13.91 -28.41 19.26
CA VAL A 310 -14.27 -27.86 20.57
C VAL A 310 -14.73 -29.02 21.44
N ASP A 311 -14.26 -29.10 22.67
CA ASP A 311 -14.54 -30.22 23.58
C ASP A 311 -16.04 -30.49 23.70
N GLY A 312 -16.45 -31.71 23.35
CA GLY A 312 -17.82 -32.16 23.42
C GLY A 312 -18.71 -31.87 22.20
N GLU A 313 -18.22 -31.11 21.21
CA GLU A 313 -19.00 -30.75 20.01
C GLU A 313 -18.38 -31.33 18.72
N PRO A 314 -19.20 -31.60 17.68
CA PRO A 314 -18.67 -31.96 16.38
C PRO A 314 -17.74 -30.89 15.78
N PRO A 315 -16.71 -31.27 15.01
CA PRO A 315 -15.82 -30.31 14.40
C PRO A 315 -16.55 -29.31 13.49
N VAL A 316 -16.40 -28.00 13.80
CA VAL A 316 -17.01 -26.93 13.03
C VAL A 316 -16.08 -26.53 11.89
N LYS A 317 -16.51 -26.75 10.63
CA LYS A 317 -15.76 -26.35 9.45
C LYS A 317 -15.85 -24.85 9.23
N GLN A 318 -14.71 -24.20 9.06
CA GLN A 318 -14.57 -22.76 8.81
C GLN A 318 -13.76 -22.50 7.52
N GLY A 319 -13.63 -23.53 6.67
CA GLY A 319 -12.94 -23.45 5.39
C GLY A 319 -13.67 -22.58 4.37
N GLY A 320 -12.98 -22.26 3.30
CA GLY A 320 -13.48 -21.41 2.24
C GLY A 320 -12.33 -20.74 1.49
N HIS A 321 -12.61 -19.60 0.86
CA HIS A 321 -11.60 -18.82 0.16
C HIS A 321 -11.94 -17.34 0.16
N GLU A 322 -10.88 -16.54 -0.07
CA GLU A 322 -10.94 -15.14 -0.44
C GLU A 322 -10.09 -14.94 -1.70
N ALA A 323 -10.69 -14.31 -2.72
CA ALA A 323 -10.02 -13.99 -3.97
C ALA A 323 -10.19 -12.50 -4.26
N LYS A 324 -9.08 -11.82 -4.52
CA LYS A 324 -9.06 -10.38 -4.84
C LYS A 324 -8.44 -10.16 -6.21
N LEU A 325 -9.00 -9.23 -6.96
CA LEU A 325 -8.49 -8.82 -8.26
C LEU A 325 -8.51 -7.29 -8.36
N LEU A 326 -7.38 -6.70 -8.65
CA LEU A 326 -7.25 -5.29 -8.97
C LEU A 326 -6.73 -5.16 -10.40
N PHE A 327 -7.53 -4.59 -11.26
CA PHE A 327 -7.14 -4.18 -12.61
C PHE A 327 -7.33 -2.67 -12.75
N THR A 328 -6.39 -2.00 -13.35
CA THR A 328 -6.52 -0.60 -13.76
C THR A 328 -5.73 -0.37 -15.04
N SER A 329 -6.32 0.35 -15.97
CA SER A 329 -5.67 0.69 -17.23
C SER A 329 -6.22 1.99 -17.81
N MET A 330 -5.34 2.74 -18.45
CA MET A 330 -5.72 3.79 -19.38
C MET A 330 -5.81 3.18 -20.78
N LEU A 331 -6.93 3.39 -21.44
CA LEU A 331 -7.23 2.90 -22.79
C LEU A 331 -7.17 4.05 -23.82
N PRO A 332 -7.04 3.75 -25.12
CA PRO A 332 -7.09 4.78 -26.15
C PRO A 332 -8.36 5.65 -26.08
N GLY A 333 -8.24 6.91 -26.45
CA GLY A 333 -9.37 7.85 -26.42
C GLY A 333 -9.72 8.41 -25.04
N GLY A 334 -8.81 8.29 -24.04
CA GLY A 334 -9.02 8.85 -22.71
C GLY A 334 -9.87 7.98 -21.77
N TRP A 335 -10.22 6.77 -22.18
CA TRP A 335 -10.95 5.83 -21.34
C TRP A 335 -10.08 5.28 -20.21
N ARG A 336 -10.65 5.19 -19.03
CA ARG A 336 -10.06 4.53 -17.87
C ARG A 336 -10.91 3.31 -17.49
N ALA A 337 -10.29 2.14 -17.47
CA ALA A 337 -10.89 0.90 -17.01
C ALA A 337 -10.34 0.54 -15.62
N VAL A 338 -11.22 0.19 -14.71
CA VAL A 338 -10.89 -0.28 -13.36
C VAL A 338 -11.77 -1.48 -13.02
N ALA A 339 -11.17 -2.50 -12.41
CA ALA A 339 -11.91 -3.56 -11.72
C ALA A 339 -11.21 -3.81 -10.38
N ASP A 340 -11.94 -3.65 -9.29
CA ASP A 340 -11.52 -3.97 -7.92
C ASP A 340 -12.56 -4.94 -7.34
N LEU A 341 -12.18 -6.21 -7.34
CA LEU A 341 -13.09 -7.30 -6.99
C LEU A 341 -12.56 -8.05 -5.77
N ASP A 342 -13.44 -8.33 -4.83
CA ASP A 342 -13.23 -9.16 -3.65
C ASP A 342 -14.33 -10.22 -3.56
N GLN A 343 -13.95 -11.48 -3.58
CA GLN A 343 -14.85 -12.59 -3.39
C GLN A 343 -14.51 -13.30 -2.09
N LEU A 344 -15.46 -13.34 -1.18
CA LEU A 344 -15.32 -13.95 0.13
C LEU A 344 -16.38 -15.03 0.31
N THR A 345 -15.99 -16.23 0.75
CA THR A 345 -16.94 -17.31 1.03
C THR A 345 -17.83 -17.00 2.23
N SER A 346 -17.27 -16.46 3.32
CA SER A 346 -18.01 -16.09 4.53
C SER A 346 -17.17 -15.20 5.45
N LEU A 347 -17.82 -14.41 6.31
CA LEU A 347 -17.12 -13.66 7.35
C LEU A 347 -16.41 -14.60 8.34
N THR A 348 -16.99 -15.77 8.63
CA THR A 348 -16.34 -16.80 9.46
C THR A 348 -14.99 -17.22 8.91
N PHE A 349 -14.88 -17.38 7.57
CA PHE A 349 -13.59 -17.67 6.94
C PHE A 349 -12.57 -16.56 7.21
N ARG A 350 -12.95 -15.30 7.01
CA ARG A 350 -12.07 -14.14 7.24
C ARG A 350 -11.65 -14.03 8.70
N LEU A 351 -12.58 -14.17 9.64
CA LEU A 351 -12.28 -14.20 11.09
C LEU A 351 -11.32 -15.31 11.48
N ALA A 352 -11.52 -16.52 10.94
CA ALA A 352 -10.74 -17.71 11.30
C ALA A 352 -9.31 -17.70 10.71
N TRP A 353 -9.12 -17.15 9.50
CA TRP A 353 -7.92 -17.38 8.71
C TRP A 353 -7.09 -16.12 8.38
N SER A 354 -7.65 -14.90 8.49
CA SER A 354 -6.88 -13.69 8.21
C SER A 354 -5.67 -13.54 9.13
N GLU A 355 -4.58 -13.03 8.58
CA GLU A 355 -3.33 -12.84 9.31
C GLU A 355 -3.31 -11.56 10.15
N THR A 356 -4.09 -10.54 9.77
CA THR A 356 -4.16 -9.27 10.51
C THR A 356 -5.52 -9.07 11.15
N PHE A 357 -5.55 -8.35 12.28
CA PHE A 357 -6.80 -8.02 12.95
C PHE A 357 -7.74 -7.17 12.07
N LYS A 358 -7.18 -6.21 11.34
CA LYS A 358 -7.95 -5.35 10.43
C LYS A 358 -8.69 -6.15 9.37
N GLU A 359 -8.00 -7.10 8.71
CA GLU A 359 -8.63 -7.98 7.73
C GLU A 359 -9.68 -8.88 8.36
N ALA A 360 -9.35 -9.48 9.53
CA ALA A 360 -10.24 -10.42 10.20
C ALA A 360 -11.61 -9.82 10.54
N VAL A 361 -11.65 -8.57 11.02
CA VAL A 361 -12.90 -7.91 11.46
C VAL A 361 -13.60 -7.13 10.35
N ASN A 362 -13.07 -7.12 9.12
CA ASN A 362 -13.73 -6.44 8.01
C ASN A 362 -14.94 -7.24 7.54
N SER A 363 -16.14 -6.74 7.85
CA SER A 363 -17.41 -7.37 7.48
C SER A 363 -17.90 -7.00 6.09
N GLU A 364 -17.24 -6.06 5.42
CA GLU A 364 -17.66 -5.58 4.11
C GLU A 364 -16.90 -6.25 2.97
N VAL A 365 -17.61 -6.51 1.89
CA VAL A 365 -17.06 -6.94 0.61
C VAL A 365 -17.58 -5.98 -0.45
N ARG A 366 -16.69 -5.28 -1.10
CA ARG A 366 -17.01 -4.30 -2.14
C ARG A 366 -16.39 -4.73 -3.46
N ASN A 367 -17.21 -4.75 -4.49
CA ASN A 367 -16.78 -5.03 -5.85
C ASN A 367 -17.16 -3.87 -6.75
N SER A 368 -16.21 -3.38 -7.52
CA SER A 368 -16.46 -2.35 -8.52
C SER A 368 -15.71 -2.67 -9.80
N ALA A 369 -16.43 -2.66 -10.91
CA ALA A 369 -15.84 -2.68 -12.23
C ALA A 369 -16.43 -1.53 -13.03
N PHE A 370 -15.61 -0.65 -13.59
CA PHE A 370 -16.11 0.48 -14.36
C PHE A 370 -15.19 0.89 -15.49
N LEU A 371 -15.82 1.47 -16.50
CA LEU A 371 -15.19 2.09 -17.66
C LEU A 371 -15.66 3.54 -17.72
N THR A 372 -14.77 4.50 -17.56
CA THR A 372 -15.11 5.93 -17.51
C THR A 372 -14.32 6.74 -18.51
N ASN A 373 -14.96 7.78 -19.04
CA ASN A 373 -14.33 8.81 -19.88
C ASN A 373 -14.88 10.19 -19.50
N ASN A 374 -13.99 11.18 -19.44
CA ASN A 374 -14.34 12.56 -19.17
C ASN A 374 -14.00 13.40 -20.42
N PHE A 375 -14.95 14.16 -20.90
CA PHE A 375 -14.80 14.99 -22.11
C PHE A 375 -15.66 16.26 -22.01
N ASP A 376 -15.09 17.40 -22.31
CA ASP A 376 -15.77 18.70 -22.42
C ASP A 376 -16.75 19.03 -21.28
N GLY A 377 -16.39 18.66 -20.05
CA GLY A 377 -17.21 18.88 -18.86
C GLY A 377 -18.29 17.83 -18.62
N PHE A 378 -18.30 16.73 -19.39
CA PHE A 378 -19.14 15.56 -19.16
C PHE A 378 -18.32 14.36 -18.68
N SER A 379 -18.96 13.50 -17.91
CA SER A 379 -18.44 12.20 -17.49
C SER A 379 -19.39 11.10 -17.96
N LEU A 380 -18.87 10.13 -18.68
CA LEU A 380 -19.61 8.93 -19.08
C LEU A 380 -19.02 7.73 -18.35
N ASN A 381 -19.83 6.98 -17.63
CA ASN A 381 -19.42 5.85 -16.82
C ASN A 381 -20.31 4.65 -17.10
N PHE A 382 -19.68 3.49 -17.34
CA PHE A 382 -20.33 2.19 -17.36
C PHE A 382 -19.81 1.39 -16.18
N ALA A 383 -20.69 0.85 -15.34
CA ALA A 383 -20.29 0.18 -14.12
C ALA A 383 -21.04 -1.12 -13.85
N ALA A 384 -20.39 -1.97 -13.07
CA ALA A 384 -21.00 -3.07 -12.35
C ALA A 384 -20.47 -3.04 -10.91
N LEU A 385 -21.36 -2.89 -9.95
CA LEU A 385 -21.07 -2.71 -8.54
C LEU A 385 -21.70 -3.84 -7.72
N SER A 386 -21.05 -4.25 -6.65
CA SER A 386 -21.63 -5.15 -5.67
C SER A 386 -21.10 -4.79 -4.28
N TYR A 387 -22.02 -4.65 -3.35
CA TYR A 387 -21.72 -4.42 -1.94
C TYR A 387 -22.38 -5.50 -1.11
N GLN A 388 -21.63 -6.16 -0.25
CA GLN A 388 -22.14 -7.12 0.72
C GLN A 388 -21.62 -6.77 2.10
N ASN A 389 -22.51 -6.70 3.08
CA ASN A 389 -22.15 -6.47 4.48
C ASN A 389 -22.67 -7.62 5.33
N TYR A 390 -21.77 -8.30 6.01
CA TYR A 390 -22.09 -9.35 6.97
C TYR A 390 -22.38 -8.71 8.33
N LEU A 391 -23.63 -8.80 8.78
CA LEU A 391 -24.04 -8.22 10.06
C LEU A 391 -23.51 -9.02 11.26
N THR A 392 -23.35 -10.33 11.10
CA THR A 392 -22.75 -11.23 12.09
C THR A 392 -21.92 -12.31 11.39
N ALA A 393 -21.20 -13.07 12.19
CA ALA A 393 -20.46 -14.23 11.69
C ALA A 393 -21.35 -15.48 11.44
N ALA A 394 -22.61 -15.43 11.83
CA ALA A 394 -23.55 -16.51 11.56
C ALA A 394 -23.86 -16.60 10.05
N PRO A 395 -24.11 -17.79 9.52
CA PRO A 395 -24.57 -17.94 8.14
C PRO A 395 -25.88 -17.18 7.92
N GLN A 396 -26.09 -16.70 6.69
CA GLN A 396 -27.33 -16.02 6.30
C GLN A 396 -27.64 -14.78 7.16
N THR A 397 -26.65 -13.92 7.37
CA THR A 397 -26.81 -12.65 8.08
C THR A 397 -26.16 -11.52 7.30
N SER A 398 -26.30 -11.52 5.98
CA SER A 398 -25.74 -10.48 5.13
C SER A 398 -26.83 -9.64 4.45
N ILE A 399 -26.42 -8.42 4.07
CA ILE A 399 -27.16 -7.58 3.14
C ILE A 399 -26.32 -7.46 1.89
N THR A 400 -26.93 -7.71 0.74
CA THR A 400 -26.26 -7.66 -0.57
C THR A 400 -26.97 -6.66 -1.47
N LEU A 401 -26.25 -5.72 -2.02
CA LEU A 401 -26.68 -4.76 -3.04
C LEU A 401 -25.84 -4.97 -4.29
N ARG A 402 -26.47 -5.03 -5.46
CA ARG A 402 -25.78 -5.17 -6.74
C ARG A 402 -26.39 -4.24 -7.76
N THR A 403 -25.54 -3.56 -8.51
CA THR A 403 -25.93 -2.72 -9.64
C THR A 403 -25.20 -3.22 -10.87
N ALA A 404 -25.91 -3.81 -11.84
CA ALA A 404 -25.28 -4.31 -13.07
C ALA A 404 -26.33 -4.61 -14.18
N PRO A 405 -26.10 -4.14 -15.41
CA PRO A 405 -25.16 -3.10 -15.77
C PRO A 405 -25.66 -1.72 -15.34
N GLU A 406 -24.79 -0.76 -15.14
CA GLU A 406 -25.09 0.66 -14.98
C GLU A 406 -24.49 1.46 -16.13
N ALA A 407 -25.23 2.41 -16.66
CA ALA A 407 -24.71 3.46 -17.52
C ALA A 407 -25.10 4.81 -16.90
N ARG A 408 -24.10 5.66 -16.64
CA ARG A 408 -24.28 6.99 -16.03
C ARG A 408 -23.62 8.05 -16.88
N ILE A 409 -24.30 9.16 -17.10
CA ILE A 409 -23.77 10.37 -17.67
C ILE A 409 -24.05 11.56 -16.76
N SER A 410 -23.01 12.32 -16.46
CA SER A 410 -23.13 13.52 -15.63
C SER A 410 -22.39 14.69 -16.27
N SER A 411 -22.80 15.91 -15.93
CA SER A 411 -22.09 17.12 -16.31
C SER A 411 -21.60 17.89 -15.09
N VAL A 412 -20.46 18.58 -15.23
CA VAL A 412 -20.11 19.65 -14.29
C VAL A 412 -21.03 20.85 -14.48
N ASP A 413 -21.09 21.76 -13.52
CA ASP A 413 -21.80 23.01 -13.65
C ASP A 413 -21.30 23.83 -14.84
N GLN A 414 -22.17 24.05 -15.82
CA GLN A 414 -21.89 24.81 -17.05
C GLN A 414 -22.64 26.12 -17.03
N ALA A 415 -21.96 27.22 -17.37
CA ALA A 415 -22.59 28.53 -17.42
C ALA A 415 -23.69 28.54 -18.52
N PHE A 416 -24.92 28.74 -18.12
CA PHE A 416 -26.06 28.82 -19.05
C PHE A 416 -26.07 30.14 -19.82
N PHE A 417 -25.61 31.23 -19.18
CA PHE A 417 -25.47 32.55 -19.78
C PHE A 417 -24.08 33.11 -19.53
N SER A 418 -23.50 33.78 -20.51
CA SER A 418 -22.16 34.36 -20.36
C SER A 418 -22.07 35.55 -19.40
N ARG A 419 -23.17 36.16 -19.00
CA ARG A 419 -23.24 37.38 -18.18
C ARG A 419 -23.95 37.16 -16.83
N LEU A 420 -24.73 36.12 -16.68
CA LEU A 420 -25.47 35.82 -15.46
C LEU A 420 -24.83 34.60 -14.77
N PRO A 421 -24.66 34.61 -13.45
CA PRO A 421 -24.08 33.49 -12.73
C PRO A 421 -25.12 32.36 -12.53
N ILE A 422 -25.68 31.89 -13.65
CA ILE A 422 -26.62 30.77 -13.68
C ILE A 422 -25.92 29.59 -14.32
N TYR A 423 -25.78 28.51 -13.56
CA TYR A 423 -25.12 27.30 -13.97
C TYR A 423 -26.12 26.16 -14.04
N PHE A 424 -25.89 25.28 -14.98
CA PHE A 424 -26.68 24.09 -15.20
C PHE A 424 -25.78 22.87 -15.16
N SER A 425 -26.21 21.85 -14.42
CA SER A 425 -25.61 20.51 -14.42
C SER A 425 -26.72 19.47 -14.42
N PHE A 426 -26.38 18.24 -14.73
CA PHE A 426 -27.29 17.11 -14.60
C PHE A 426 -26.54 15.82 -14.27
N ASP A 427 -27.26 14.90 -13.64
CA ASP A 427 -26.87 13.51 -13.48
C ASP A 427 -28.00 12.63 -14.05
N ALA A 428 -27.63 11.62 -14.82
CA ALA A 428 -28.58 10.67 -15.35
C ALA A 428 -27.95 9.28 -15.35
N PHE A 429 -28.68 8.30 -14.86
CA PHE A 429 -28.25 6.92 -14.94
C PHE A 429 -29.40 5.98 -15.30
N THR A 430 -29.03 4.80 -15.77
CA THR A 430 -29.91 3.66 -15.95
C THR A 430 -29.17 2.39 -15.62
N GLY A 431 -29.83 1.47 -14.92
CA GLY A 431 -29.19 0.23 -14.53
C GLY A 431 -30.18 -0.83 -14.03
N GLY A 432 -29.64 -2.01 -13.81
CA GLY A 432 -30.32 -3.10 -13.10
C GLY A 432 -29.86 -3.14 -11.66
N GLU A 433 -30.77 -3.13 -10.72
CA GLU A 433 -30.54 -3.15 -9.28
C GLU A 433 -31.04 -4.44 -8.64
N HIS A 434 -30.26 -4.99 -7.71
CA HIS A 434 -30.64 -6.17 -6.95
C HIS A 434 -30.31 -5.97 -5.47
N ARG A 435 -31.29 -6.30 -4.61
CA ARG A 435 -31.13 -6.30 -3.15
C ARG A 435 -31.54 -7.64 -2.57
N GLY A 436 -30.70 -8.19 -1.69
CA GLY A 436 -30.97 -9.37 -0.90
C GLY A 436 -30.66 -9.13 0.56
N GLU A 437 -31.53 -9.53 1.46
CA GLU A 437 -31.38 -9.46 2.91
C GLU A 437 -31.68 -10.81 3.53
N ASP A 438 -30.69 -11.34 4.27
CA ASP A 438 -30.86 -12.64 4.91
C ASP A 438 -31.60 -12.54 6.25
N VAL A 439 -31.46 -11.43 6.99
CA VAL A 439 -31.99 -11.27 8.37
C VAL A 439 -33.51 -11.04 8.37
N THR A 440 -33.97 -10.19 7.49
CA THR A 440 -35.39 -10.04 7.17
C THR A 440 -35.56 -10.56 5.77
N PRO A 441 -35.94 -11.85 5.59
CA PRO A 441 -35.87 -12.48 4.28
C PRO A 441 -36.60 -11.67 3.21
N PHE A 442 -35.80 -10.89 2.48
CA PHE A 442 -36.25 -10.09 1.38
C PHE A 442 -35.25 -10.21 0.24
N GLU A 443 -35.75 -10.51 -0.93
CA GLU A 443 -34.93 -10.57 -2.13
C GLU A 443 -35.72 -10.05 -3.33
N THR A 444 -35.11 -9.21 -4.13
CA THR A 444 -35.68 -8.85 -5.44
C THR A 444 -35.59 -10.05 -6.39
N PRO A 445 -36.58 -10.31 -7.25
CA PRO A 445 -36.63 -11.52 -8.11
C PRO A 445 -35.61 -11.47 -9.27
N GLY A 446 -34.50 -10.83 -9.10
CA GLY A 446 -33.43 -10.57 -10.08
C GLY A 446 -33.05 -9.11 -10.11
N PHE A 447 -32.53 -8.66 -11.24
CA PHE A 447 -32.25 -7.23 -11.41
C PHE A 447 -33.52 -6.47 -11.76
N VAL A 448 -33.86 -5.47 -10.97
CA VAL A 448 -34.96 -4.54 -11.17
C VAL A 448 -34.43 -3.30 -11.88
N GLY A 449 -35.03 -2.90 -12.98
CA GLY A 449 -34.61 -1.70 -13.72
C GLY A 449 -34.80 -0.45 -12.88
N ARG A 450 -33.79 0.41 -12.82
CA ARG A 450 -33.85 1.77 -12.25
C ARG A 450 -33.26 2.76 -13.22
N SER A 451 -33.95 3.87 -13.43
CA SER A 451 -33.46 4.97 -14.29
C SER A 451 -33.76 6.30 -13.62
N GLU A 452 -32.81 7.21 -13.67
CA GLU A 452 -32.93 8.51 -13.02
C GLU A 452 -32.41 9.62 -13.93
N PHE A 453 -33.06 10.76 -13.83
CA PHE A 453 -32.59 12.02 -14.42
C PHE A 453 -32.75 13.15 -13.42
N ALA A 454 -31.65 13.82 -13.10
CA ALA A 454 -31.58 14.86 -12.07
C ALA A 454 -30.90 16.14 -12.59
N PRO A 455 -31.60 16.99 -13.34
CA PRO A 455 -31.09 18.32 -13.74
C PRO A 455 -31.04 19.26 -12.52
N THR A 456 -29.98 20.05 -12.44
CA THR A 456 -29.73 21.00 -11.36
C THR A 456 -29.41 22.39 -11.93
N VAL A 457 -30.00 23.42 -11.35
CA VAL A 457 -29.69 24.82 -11.63
C VAL A 457 -29.09 25.44 -10.37
N THR A 458 -27.90 26.04 -10.50
CA THR A 458 -27.15 26.65 -9.40
C THR A 458 -26.89 28.13 -9.71
N ILE A 459 -27.12 29.00 -8.73
CA ILE A 459 -27.00 30.46 -8.86
C ILE A 459 -26.11 31.02 -7.73
N PRO A 460 -24.77 31.04 -7.86
CA PRO A 460 -23.90 31.60 -6.85
C PRO A 460 -24.03 33.15 -6.82
N LEU A 461 -24.56 33.67 -5.72
CA LEU A 461 -24.72 35.09 -5.46
C LEU A 461 -23.69 35.57 -4.42
N HIS A 462 -22.94 36.61 -4.77
CA HIS A 462 -21.94 37.20 -3.88
C HIS A 462 -22.34 38.60 -3.50
N PHE A 463 -22.54 38.85 -2.21
CA PHE A 463 -22.88 40.16 -1.66
C PHE A 463 -21.62 40.79 -1.05
N GLY A 464 -20.85 41.49 -1.91
CA GLY A 464 -19.54 41.99 -1.55
C GLY A 464 -18.55 40.84 -1.36
N GLN A 465 -17.60 41.02 -0.45
CA GLN A 465 -16.54 40.01 -0.16
C GLN A 465 -16.88 39.18 1.09
N TRP A 466 -18.04 39.36 1.69
CA TRP A 466 -18.35 38.88 3.04
C TRP A 466 -19.54 37.90 3.12
N LEU A 467 -20.39 37.82 2.11
CA LEU A 467 -21.52 36.90 2.13
C LEU A 467 -21.67 36.24 0.76
N SER A 468 -21.69 34.92 0.74
CA SER A 468 -22.01 34.12 -0.43
C SER A 468 -23.29 33.32 -0.16
N VAL A 469 -24.24 33.40 -1.07
CA VAL A 469 -25.51 32.65 -0.99
C VAL A 469 -25.63 31.89 -2.32
N THR A 470 -25.64 30.57 -2.26
CA THR A 470 -25.71 29.73 -3.44
C THR A 470 -26.96 28.87 -3.40
N PRO A 471 -28.11 29.38 -3.91
CA PRO A 471 -29.26 28.53 -4.14
C PRO A 471 -29.03 27.57 -5.29
N SER A 472 -29.45 26.33 -5.11
CA SER A 472 -29.53 25.30 -6.14
C SER A 472 -30.88 24.62 -6.12
N PHE A 473 -31.42 24.37 -7.28
CA PHE A 473 -32.69 23.66 -7.45
C PHE A 473 -32.43 22.42 -8.30
N THR A 474 -32.79 21.25 -7.79
CA THR A 474 -32.70 19.97 -8.48
C THR A 474 -34.10 19.39 -8.63
N PHE A 475 -34.47 19.05 -9.84
CA PHE A 475 -35.61 18.20 -10.12
C PHE A 475 -35.10 16.80 -10.37
N ARG A 476 -35.57 15.80 -9.62
CA ARG A 476 -35.14 14.43 -9.77
C ARG A 476 -36.33 13.55 -10.13
N SER A 477 -36.25 12.85 -11.24
CA SER A 477 -37.26 11.86 -11.66
C SER A 477 -36.62 10.49 -11.72
N THR A 478 -37.09 9.60 -10.89
CA THR A 478 -36.57 8.20 -10.77
C THR A 478 -37.68 7.22 -11.11
N TYR A 479 -37.41 6.36 -12.09
CA TYR A 479 -38.26 5.22 -12.44
C TYR A 479 -37.71 3.96 -11.77
N TYR A 480 -38.58 3.19 -11.13
CA TYR A 480 -38.31 1.88 -10.57
C TYR A 480 -39.16 0.84 -11.31
N GLY A 481 -38.54 -0.25 -11.79
CA GLY A 481 -39.25 -1.36 -12.45
C GLY A 481 -40.10 -2.23 -11.51
N GLY A 482 -40.02 -1.98 -10.21
CA GLY A 482 -40.80 -2.68 -9.18
C GLY A 482 -41.03 -1.81 -7.95
N GLN A 483 -41.95 -2.24 -7.08
CA GLN A 483 -42.30 -1.53 -5.85
C GLN A 483 -42.57 -2.53 -4.70
N LEU A 484 -42.58 -1.99 -3.48
CA LEU A 484 -42.97 -2.71 -2.27
C LEU A 484 -44.46 -2.45 -1.92
N ARG A 485 -45.18 -3.45 -1.53
CA ARG A 485 -46.49 -3.33 -0.91
C ARG A 485 -46.57 -4.24 0.32
N SER A 486 -46.67 -3.62 1.48
CA SER A 486 -46.67 -4.34 2.76
C SER A 486 -45.45 -5.28 2.90
N GLY A 487 -44.25 -4.82 2.46
CA GLY A 487 -43.02 -5.59 2.51
C GLY A 487 -42.85 -6.66 1.41
N THR A 488 -43.82 -6.81 0.51
CA THR A 488 -43.74 -7.77 -0.60
C THR A 488 -43.41 -7.05 -1.91
N PHE A 489 -42.51 -7.64 -2.69
CA PHE A 489 -42.17 -7.11 -4.02
C PHE A 489 -43.33 -7.30 -5.00
N LEU A 490 -43.62 -6.26 -5.77
CA LEU A 490 -44.56 -6.27 -6.89
C LEU A 490 -43.81 -5.80 -8.15
N ASP A 491 -43.95 -6.58 -9.22
CA ASP A 491 -43.43 -6.23 -10.56
C ASP A 491 -44.37 -5.22 -11.23
N GLN A 492 -44.41 -4.04 -10.68
CA GLN A 492 -45.19 -2.89 -11.18
C GLN A 492 -44.30 -1.64 -11.08
N GLY A 493 -44.07 -0.99 -12.22
CA GLY A 493 -43.26 0.21 -12.27
C GLY A 493 -43.83 1.35 -11.43
N LEU A 494 -42.95 2.13 -10.87
CA LEU A 494 -43.26 3.29 -10.01
C LEU A 494 -42.34 4.45 -10.38
N PHE A 495 -42.91 5.66 -10.49
CA PHE A 495 -42.16 6.90 -10.60
C PHE A 495 -42.08 7.62 -9.26
N ARG A 496 -40.91 8.21 -8.99
CA ARG A 496 -40.69 9.14 -7.89
C ARG A 496 -40.15 10.43 -8.48
N ASP A 497 -40.94 11.48 -8.42
CA ASP A 497 -40.56 12.81 -8.84
C ASP A 497 -40.35 13.68 -7.61
N THR A 498 -39.16 14.21 -7.42
CA THR A 498 -38.83 15.03 -6.26
C THR A 498 -38.26 16.37 -6.67
N GLU A 499 -38.58 17.38 -5.90
CA GLU A 499 -38.08 18.75 -6.00
C GLU A 499 -37.19 19.04 -4.81
N GLU A 500 -35.95 19.41 -5.05
CA GLU A 500 -35.00 19.75 -4.00
C GLU A 500 -34.52 21.18 -4.17
N LEU A 501 -34.75 22.01 -3.17
CA LEU A 501 -34.17 23.34 -3.03
C LEU A 501 -33.08 23.28 -1.94
N SER A 502 -31.85 23.61 -2.30
CA SER A 502 -30.77 23.81 -1.34
C SER A 502 -30.27 25.25 -1.41
N VAL A 503 -29.99 25.86 -0.27
CA VAL A 503 -29.42 27.21 -0.19
C VAL A 503 -28.22 27.18 0.73
N ASP A 504 -27.02 27.19 0.15
CA ASP A 504 -25.75 27.28 0.89
C ASP A 504 -25.46 28.75 1.22
N ILE A 505 -25.30 29.06 2.48
CA ILE A 505 -25.06 30.41 3.01
C ILE A 505 -23.71 30.41 3.71
N ARG A 506 -22.72 31.05 3.09
CA ARG A 506 -21.41 31.30 3.68
C ARG A 506 -21.36 32.70 4.23
N MET A 507 -21.36 32.78 5.56
CA MET A 507 -21.34 34.04 6.30
C MET A 507 -19.95 34.67 6.31
N PRO A 508 -19.81 35.93 6.76
CA PRO A 508 -18.50 36.56 6.88
C PRO A 508 -17.51 35.73 7.69
N VAL A 509 -16.32 35.62 7.17
CA VAL A 509 -15.20 34.99 7.87
C VAL A 509 -14.58 36.01 8.80
N PHE A 510 -14.54 35.68 10.10
CA PHE A 510 -13.88 36.49 11.11
C PHE A 510 -12.45 35.99 11.29
N GLU A 511 -11.48 36.90 11.13
CA GLU A 511 -10.08 36.52 11.34
C GLU A 511 -9.38 37.49 12.28
N ARG A 512 -8.48 36.95 13.08
CA ARG A 512 -7.61 37.77 13.94
C ARG A 512 -6.20 37.18 13.98
N VAL A 513 -5.23 38.03 13.76
CA VAL A 513 -3.81 37.69 13.89
C VAL A 513 -3.31 38.17 15.25
N TYR A 514 -2.68 37.26 15.98
CA TYR A 514 -2.01 37.54 17.24
C TYR A 514 -0.48 37.45 17.01
N GLU A 515 0.22 38.53 17.33
CA GLU A 515 1.65 38.59 17.23
C GLU A 515 2.30 38.38 18.59
N GLY A 516 2.96 37.25 18.79
CA GLY A 516 3.62 36.88 20.04
C GLY A 516 5.10 36.54 19.79
N GLY A 517 5.96 37.54 19.65
CA GLY A 517 7.39 37.33 19.43
C GLY A 517 7.68 36.59 18.12
N ALA A 518 8.44 35.48 18.20
CA ALA A 518 8.83 34.68 17.02
C ALA A 518 7.69 33.83 16.43
N THR A 519 6.56 33.70 17.12
CA THR A 519 5.41 32.90 16.68
C THR A 519 4.19 33.79 16.47
N LYS A 520 3.59 33.70 15.28
CA LYS A 520 2.33 34.38 14.97
C LYS A 520 1.21 33.34 14.93
N TRP A 521 0.06 33.72 15.44
CA TRP A 521 -1.15 32.93 15.42
C TRP A 521 -2.24 33.65 14.61
N LYS A 522 -2.96 32.91 13.77
CA LYS A 522 -4.13 33.42 13.06
C LYS A 522 -5.34 32.55 13.45
N HIS A 523 -6.32 33.13 14.08
CA HIS A 523 -7.62 32.49 14.37
C HIS A 523 -8.62 32.91 13.30
N VAL A 524 -9.27 31.91 12.72
CA VAL A 524 -10.29 32.07 11.68
C VAL A 524 -11.56 31.39 12.15
N ILE A 525 -12.69 32.08 12.04
CA ILE A 525 -14.02 31.58 12.38
C ILE A 525 -14.89 31.67 11.12
N GLU A 526 -15.39 30.55 10.67
CA GLU A 526 -16.14 30.36 9.43
C GLU A 526 -17.58 29.85 9.77
N PRO A 527 -18.54 30.70 10.04
CA PRO A 527 -19.92 30.28 10.23
C PRO A 527 -20.58 29.99 8.90
N TYR A 528 -21.48 29.00 8.87
CA TYR A 528 -22.24 28.64 7.68
C TYR A 528 -23.65 28.17 8.07
N ALA A 529 -24.54 28.21 7.07
CA ALA A 529 -25.84 27.56 7.16
C ALA A 529 -26.20 26.98 5.77
N VAL A 530 -26.85 25.82 5.78
CA VAL A 530 -27.40 25.20 4.56
C VAL A 530 -28.87 24.89 4.83
N TYR A 531 -29.74 25.57 4.13
CA TYR A 531 -31.17 25.26 4.14
C TYR A 531 -31.44 24.22 3.05
N ARG A 532 -32.21 23.17 3.36
CA ARG A 532 -32.62 22.14 2.43
C ARG A 532 -34.12 21.89 2.55
N TYR A 533 -34.80 21.89 1.42
CA TYR A 533 -36.19 21.52 1.28
C TYR A 533 -36.33 20.47 0.18
N VAL A 534 -36.93 19.34 0.51
CA VAL A 534 -37.24 18.26 -0.43
C VAL A 534 -38.74 17.96 -0.31
N ASN A 535 -39.39 17.81 -1.44
CA ASN A 535 -40.81 17.49 -1.56
C ASN A 535 -41.02 16.49 -2.72
N GLY A 536 -42.10 15.73 -2.63
CA GLY A 536 -42.53 14.79 -3.66
C GLY A 536 -42.28 13.33 -3.34
N VAL A 537 -41.71 13.00 -2.17
CA VAL A 537 -41.56 11.62 -1.73
C VAL A 537 -42.85 11.14 -1.06
N ASN A 538 -43.84 10.80 -1.88
CA ASN A 538 -45.07 10.21 -1.38
C ASN A 538 -44.86 8.70 -1.21
N ASP A 539 -45.41 8.10 -0.13
CA ASP A 539 -45.38 6.68 0.10
C ASP A 539 -43.97 6.07 0.18
N PHE A 540 -43.05 6.66 0.97
CA PHE A 540 -41.66 6.23 1.15
C PHE A 540 -41.50 4.71 1.31
N GLY A 541 -42.43 4.03 1.96
CA GLY A 541 -42.43 2.58 2.17
C GLY A 541 -42.66 1.74 0.90
N ARG A 542 -42.99 2.34 -0.25
CA ARG A 542 -43.18 1.64 -1.53
C ARG A 542 -41.90 1.56 -2.35
N PHE A 543 -40.91 2.41 -2.09
CA PHE A 543 -39.69 2.42 -2.85
C PHE A 543 -38.72 1.32 -2.41
N LEU A 544 -38.10 0.67 -3.38
CA LEU A 544 -36.95 -0.17 -3.14
C LEU A 544 -35.74 0.70 -2.84
N ARG A 545 -34.96 0.32 -1.85
CA ARG A 545 -33.76 1.08 -1.44
C ARG A 545 -32.51 0.31 -1.82
N PHE A 546 -31.73 0.85 -2.74
CA PHE A 546 -30.48 0.26 -3.24
C PHE A 546 -29.26 1.09 -2.83
N ASP A 547 -29.43 2.43 -2.78
CA ASP A 547 -28.37 3.37 -2.43
C ASP A 547 -28.88 4.54 -1.57
N GLU A 548 -28.06 5.56 -1.38
CA GLU A 548 -28.38 6.76 -0.59
C GLU A 548 -29.45 7.64 -1.23
N ASP A 549 -29.53 7.69 -2.57
CA ASP A 549 -30.54 8.46 -3.28
C ASP A 549 -31.96 7.90 -3.05
N ASP A 550 -32.07 6.60 -2.82
CA ASP A 550 -33.34 5.96 -2.51
C ASP A 550 -33.82 6.20 -1.08
N THR A 551 -32.91 6.66 -0.19
CA THR A 551 -33.26 7.01 1.18
C THR A 551 -33.78 8.46 1.32
N LEU A 552 -33.86 9.18 0.19
CA LEU A 552 -34.39 10.55 0.16
C LEU A 552 -35.84 10.58 0.62
N THR A 553 -36.14 11.46 1.55
CA THR A 553 -37.49 11.69 2.10
C THR A 553 -37.86 13.18 1.94
N ASP A 554 -39.14 13.47 2.02
CA ASP A 554 -39.54 14.87 2.18
C ASP A 554 -38.87 15.46 3.41
N THR A 555 -38.20 16.58 3.20
CA THR A 555 -37.38 17.18 4.24
C THR A 555 -37.53 18.70 4.22
N ASN A 556 -37.55 19.31 5.40
CA ASN A 556 -37.47 20.73 5.58
C ASN A 556 -36.54 20.97 6.75
N GLU A 557 -35.30 21.34 6.44
CA GLU A 557 -34.24 21.40 7.44
C GLU A 557 -33.28 22.56 7.21
N ILE A 558 -32.63 22.95 8.26
CA ILE A 558 -31.47 23.83 8.21
C ILE A 558 -30.33 23.22 8.98
N GLU A 559 -29.21 22.99 8.30
CA GLU A 559 -27.93 22.69 8.91
C GLU A 559 -27.19 24.00 9.19
N TYR A 560 -26.68 24.17 10.39
CA TYR A 560 -25.86 25.32 10.76
C TYR A 560 -24.64 24.87 11.54
N GLY A 561 -23.57 25.60 11.37
CA GLY A 561 -22.32 25.25 12.01
C GLY A 561 -21.29 26.36 11.98
N VAL A 562 -20.22 26.09 12.68
CA VAL A 562 -19.06 26.97 12.72
C VAL A 562 -17.81 26.12 12.64
N THR A 563 -16.90 26.49 11.73
CA THR A 563 -15.54 25.94 11.68
C THR A 563 -14.59 26.99 12.25
N GLN A 564 -13.84 26.62 13.26
CA GLN A 564 -12.78 27.44 13.83
C GLN A 564 -11.43 26.84 13.46
N ARG A 565 -10.54 27.67 12.89
CA ARG A 565 -9.19 27.27 12.50
C ARG A 565 -8.17 28.14 13.21
N LEU A 566 -7.18 27.51 13.80
CA LEU A 566 -6.05 28.19 14.39
C LEU A 566 -4.79 27.82 13.61
N TYR A 567 -4.22 28.80 12.93
CA TYR A 567 -2.96 28.67 12.21
C TYR A 567 -1.81 29.15 13.06
N ARG A 568 -0.67 28.49 12.95
CA ARG A 568 0.58 28.87 13.60
C ARG A 568 1.65 29.11 12.53
N ARG A 569 2.39 30.19 12.69
CA ARG A 569 3.59 30.49 11.88
C ARG A 569 4.75 30.80 12.80
N THR A 570 5.87 30.09 12.66
CA THR A 570 7.09 30.30 13.47
C THR A 570 8.19 30.85 12.57
N GLY A 571 8.72 32.05 12.91
CA GLY A 571 9.75 32.73 12.14
C GLY A 571 9.31 33.06 10.70
N SER A 572 10.14 32.70 9.70
CA SER A 572 9.88 32.91 8.27
C SER A 572 9.26 31.66 7.60
N GLY A 573 8.91 30.63 8.36
CA GLY A 573 8.30 29.40 7.82
C GLY A 573 6.88 29.62 7.30
N ASP A 574 6.32 28.57 6.68
CA ASP A 574 4.93 28.56 6.24
C ASP A 574 3.97 28.54 7.42
N ALA A 575 2.74 29.02 7.20
CA ALA A 575 1.69 28.90 8.17
C ALA A 575 1.15 27.46 8.17
N GLU A 576 1.14 26.82 9.34
CA GLU A 576 0.61 25.47 9.55
C GLU A 576 -0.75 25.57 10.24
N GLU A 577 -1.73 24.79 9.79
CA GLU A 577 -3.00 24.64 10.49
C GLU A 577 -2.74 23.81 11.75
N PHE A 578 -3.02 24.41 12.91
CA PHE A 578 -2.70 23.85 14.21
C PHE A 578 -3.90 23.19 14.89
N ILE A 579 -5.08 23.85 14.78
CA ILE A 579 -6.36 23.33 15.27
C ILE A 579 -7.42 23.60 14.22
N THR A 580 -8.25 22.60 13.96
CA THR A 580 -9.53 22.74 13.27
C THR A 580 -10.62 22.17 14.15
N TRP A 581 -11.58 23.00 14.48
CA TRP A 581 -12.73 22.59 15.27
C TRP A 581 -14.03 22.94 14.54
N ARG A 582 -14.80 21.92 14.20
CA ARG A 582 -16.10 22.03 13.54
C ARG A 582 -17.20 21.63 14.53
N LEU A 583 -18.18 22.50 14.66
CA LEU A 583 -19.44 22.25 15.38
C LEU A 583 -20.57 22.36 14.38
N THR A 584 -21.42 21.33 14.31
CA THR A 584 -22.52 21.26 13.35
C THR A 584 -23.77 20.71 14.04
N GLN A 585 -24.91 21.24 13.70
CA GLN A 585 -26.25 20.77 14.14
C GLN A 585 -27.27 21.04 13.05
N LYS A 586 -28.30 20.18 12.97
CA LYS A 586 -29.47 20.39 12.12
C LYS A 586 -30.72 20.72 12.97
N TYR A 587 -31.55 21.55 12.41
CA TYR A 587 -32.91 21.76 12.89
C TYR A 587 -33.89 21.33 11.80
N PHE A 588 -34.88 20.51 12.18
CA PHE A 588 -35.88 19.95 11.31
C PHE A 588 -37.20 20.69 11.54
N PHE A 589 -37.67 21.38 10.52
CA PHE A 589 -38.98 22.05 10.56
C PHE A 589 -40.11 21.02 10.52
N ASP A 590 -39.91 19.94 9.77
CA ASP A 590 -40.73 18.72 9.82
C ASP A 590 -39.97 17.58 10.50
N PRO A 591 -40.30 17.25 11.77
CA PRO A 591 -39.65 16.17 12.49
C PRO A 591 -40.02 14.76 12.01
N THR A 592 -41.04 14.63 11.17
CA THR A 592 -41.57 13.37 10.68
C THR A 592 -41.01 12.97 9.32
N PHE A 593 -40.28 13.88 8.66
CA PHE A 593 -39.72 13.66 7.33
C PHE A 593 -40.80 13.21 6.31
N GLY A 594 -41.88 14.04 6.22
CA GLY A 594 -43.00 13.72 5.35
C GLY A 594 -43.78 12.47 5.74
N GLY A 595 -43.69 12.07 7.02
CA GLY A 595 -44.32 10.84 7.52
C GLY A 595 -43.47 9.58 7.38
N ALA A 596 -42.23 9.68 6.89
CA ALA A 596 -41.30 8.55 6.85
C ALA A 596 -40.89 8.08 8.26
N LEU A 597 -40.88 9.00 9.24
CA LEU A 597 -40.69 8.69 10.66
C LEU A 597 -42.01 8.87 11.41
N VAL A 598 -42.53 7.82 11.98
CA VAL A 598 -43.75 7.82 12.78
C VAL A 598 -43.41 7.71 14.27
N PRO A 599 -43.82 8.64 15.12
CA PRO A 599 -43.52 8.56 16.55
C PRO A 599 -44.02 7.27 17.16
N GLY A 600 -43.14 6.57 17.90
CA GLY A 600 -43.44 5.32 18.58
C GLY A 600 -43.49 4.09 17.68
N GLN A 601 -43.16 4.22 16.42
CA GLN A 601 -43.01 3.12 15.47
C GLN A 601 -41.51 2.84 15.15
N PRO A 602 -41.18 1.60 14.77
CA PRO A 602 -39.83 1.33 14.26
C PRO A 602 -39.51 2.21 13.05
N ASN A 603 -38.28 2.67 12.99
CA ASN A 603 -37.81 3.47 11.85
C ASN A 603 -37.85 2.65 10.55
N VAL A 604 -38.26 3.27 9.47
CA VAL A 604 -38.22 2.68 8.12
C VAL A 604 -36.80 2.67 7.53
N PHE A 605 -35.84 3.47 8.07
CA PHE A 605 -34.44 3.43 7.69
C PHE A 605 -33.78 2.21 8.31
N GLN A 606 -33.17 1.38 7.48
CA GLN A 606 -32.40 0.24 7.94
C GLN A 606 -30.94 0.63 8.20
N THR A 607 -30.18 -0.28 8.79
CA THR A 607 -28.79 -0.02 9.22
C THR A 607 -27.89 0.51 8.11
N LEU A 608 -28.13 0.11 6.84
CA LEU A 608 -27.39 0.64 5.68
C LEU A 608 -27.75 2.08 5.33
N ASP A 609 -28.95 2.51 5.72
CA ASP A 609 -29.48 3.84 5.39
C ASP A 609 -28.98 4.90 6.40
N ALA A 610 -28.38 4.47 7.52
CA ALA A 610 -28.05 5.29 8.68
C ALA A 610 -26.57 5.65 8.78
N LEU A 611 -25.89 5.85 7.65
CA LEU A 611 -24.43 6.08 7.60
C LEU A 611 -24.00 7.52 7.88
N THR A 612 -24.91 8.44 8.19
CA THR A 612 -24.55 9.83 8.48
C THR A 612 -24.51 10.10 10.00
N PRO A 613 -23.63 11.02 10.47
CA PRO A 613 -23.63 11.46 11.88
C PRO A 613 -24.99 12.04 12.34
N PHE A 614 -25.84 12.40 11.39
CA PHE A 614 -27.16 12.98 11.61
C PHE A 614 -28.29 11.96 11.44
N ALA A 615 -27.97 10.71 11.11
CA ALA A 615 -28.97 9.68 11.00
C ALA A 615 -29.53 9.37 12.39
N PHE A 616 -30.80 9.60 12.56
CA PHE A 616 -31.52 9.18 13.73
C PHE A 616 -32.40 8.05 13.35
N ALA A 617 -31.95 6.95 13.80
CA ALA A 617 -32.63 5.72 13.48
C ALA A 617 -33.90 5.49 14.33
N ASP A 618 -34.24 6.32 15.30
CA ASP A 618 -35.08 5.88 16.39
C ASP A 618 -36.35 6.65 16.61
N GLU A 619 -36.42 7.95 16.37
CA GLU A 619 -37.64 8.71 16.56
C GLU A 619 -37.68 10.06 15.82
N ALA A 620 -38.88 10.60 15.63
CA ALA A 620 -39.07 11.94 15.12
C ALA A 620 -38.52 12.99 16.08
N ARG A 621 -37.77 13.95 15.57
CA ARG A 621 -37.09 14.98 16.37
C ARG A 621 -36.94 16.31 15.64
N ARG A 622 -36.83 17.41 16.39
CA ARG A 622 -36.57 18.74 15.82
C ARG A 622 -35.08 19.07 15.72
N PHE A 623 -34.24 18.52 16.60
CA PHE A 623 -32.81 18.79 16.60
C PHE A 623 -32.03 17.49 16.38
N SER A 624 -31.06 17.54 15.49
CA SER A 624 -30.07 16.50 15.39
C SER A 624 -29.16 16.47 16.61
N PRO A 625 -28.38 15.42 16.84
CA PRO A 625 -27.23 15.51 17.70
C PRO A 625 -26.30 16.67 17.29
N ILE A 626 -25.64 17.31 18.26
CA ILE A 626 -24.55 18.23 18.01
C ILE A 626 -23.31 17.39 17.69
N VAL A 627 -22.74 17.60 16.54
CA VAL A 627 -21.51 16.94 16.10
C VAL A 627 -20.35 17.89 16.30
N SER A 628 -19.39 17.49 17.13
CA SER A 628 -18.14 18.19 17.37
C SER A 628 -16.99 17.38 16.78
N ASP A 629 -16.27 17.92 15.81
CA ASP A 629 -15.06 17.34 15.21
C ASP A 629 -13.90 18.30 15.46
N LEU A 630 -12.96 17.88 16.33
CA LEU A 630 -11.79 18.63 16.73
C LEU A 630 -10.54 17.91 16.27
N THR A 631 -9.80 18.52 15.36
CA THR A 631 -8.48 18.04 14.90
C THR A 631 -7.39 18.98 15.41
N ILE A 632 -6.32 18.41 15.98
CA ILE A 632 -5.17 19.16 16.51
C ILE A 632 -3.90 18.57 15.88
N GLU A 633 -3.19 19.40 15.09
CA GLU A 633 -1.99 18.99 14.35
C GLU A 633 -0.81 19.96 14.63
N PRO A 634 -0.18 19.94 15.82
CA PRO A 634 0.92 20.86 16.14
C PRO A 634 2.21 20.56 15.39
N GLY A 635 2.13 20.12 14.15
CA GLY A 635 3.22 19.77 13.25
C GLY A 635 3.27 18.26 12.96
N LYS A 636 4.29 17.81 12.25
CA LYS A 636 4.39 16.44 11.68
C LYS A 636 4.50 15.29 12.72
N ARG A 637 4.63 15.61 14.00
CA ARG A 637 4.85 14.60 15.05
C ARG A 637 3.62 14.22 15.84
N PHE A 638 2.62 15.06 15.83
CA PHE A 638 1.41 14.86 16.62
C PHE A 638 0.20 15.15 15.75
N ASP A 639 -0.75 14.26 15.76
CA ASP A 639 -2.03 14.36 15.05
C ASP A 639 -3.08 13.69 15.95
N THR A 640 -4.11 14.42 16.30
CA THR A 640 -5.21 13.88 17.09
C THR A 640 -6.53 14.43 16.61
N GLN A 641 -7.53 13.56 16.57
CA GLN A 641 -8.90 13.88 16.20
C GLN A 641 -9.84 13.38 17.31
N PHE A 642 -10.77 14.24 17.68
CA PHE A 642 -11.86 13.96 18.61
C PHE A 642 -13.19 14.23 17.94
N ILE A 643 -14.00 13.20 17.81
CA ILE A 643 -15.37 13.29 17.30
C ILE A 643 -16.30 12.99 18.46
N VAL A 644 -17.21 13.90 18.76
CA VAL A 644 -18.18 13.74 19.82
C VAL A 644 -19.57 14.11 19.32
N ASN A 645 -20.51 13.19 19.46
CA ASN A 645 -21.92 13.44 19.16
C ASN A 645 -22.71 13.53 20.46
N TYR A 646 -23.30 14.69 20.71
CA TYR A 646 -24.14 14.94 21.88
C TYR A 646 -25.60 15.08 21.46
N ASP A 647 -26.46 14.25 22.00
CA ASP A 647 -27.90 14.30 21.77
C ASP A 647 -28.58 15.19 22.81
N PRO A 648 -29.02 16.43 22.46
CA PRO A 648 -29.64 17.34 23.40
C PRO A 648 -31.03 16.88 23.87
N GLN A 649 -31.74 16.08 23.06
CA GLN A 649 -33.06 15.56 23.42
C GLN A 649 -32.98 14.50 24.51
N ARG A 650 -31.92 13.71 24.51
CA ARG A 650 -31.64 12.64 25.48
C ARG A 650 -30.66 13.04 26.57
N ASN A 651 -30.04 14.21 26.44
CA ASN A 651 -28.99 14.70 27.33
C ASN A 651 -27.85 13.65 27.50
N ARG A 652 -27.40 13.06 26.38
CA ARG A 652 -26.39 12.00 26.38
C ARG A 652 -25.39 12.14 25.21
N LEU A 653 -24.21 11.65 25.44
CA LEU A 653 -23.24 11.39 24.35
C LEU A 653 -23.63 10.09 23.64
N THR A 654 -23.87 10.18 22.34
CA THR A 654 -24.27 9.03 21.51
C THR A 654 -23.10 8.42 20.76
N ALA A 655 -22.04 9.20 20.49
CA ALA A 655 -20.81 8.67 19.95
C ALA A 655 -19.60 9.46 20.46
N ILE A 656 -18.51 8.75 20.70
CA ILE A 656 -17.18 9.31 20.99
C ILE A 656 -16.18 8.59 20.13
N GLY A 657 -15.43 9.32 19.32
CA GLY A 657 -14.29 8.83 18.56
C GLY A 657 -13.04 9.61 18.95
N THR A 658 -11.96 8.93 19.26
CA THR A 658 -10.66 9.55 19.50
C THR A 658 -9.61 8.79 18.69
N LEU A 659 -8.85 9.52 17.88
CA LEU A 659 -7.70 9.01 17.19
C LEU A 659 -6.50 9.87 17.54
N LEU A 660 -5.45 9.28 18.10
CA LEU A 660 -4.22 9.95 18.45
C LEU A 660 -3.05 9.26 17.75
N LYS A 661 -2.24 10.02 17.06
CA LYS A 661 -0.97 9.60 16.47
C LYS A 661 0.13 10.50 17.00
N TYR A 662 1.13 9.91 17.61
CA TYR A 662 2.27 10.62 18.15
C TYR A 662 3.58 9.98 17.73
N LYS A 663 4.50 10.77 17.19
CA LYS A 663 5.84 10.38 16.75
C LYS A 663 6.90 11.10 17.59
N PRO A 664 7.20 10.61 18.80
CA PRO A 664 8.18 11.28 19.67
C PRO A 664 9.56 11.39 19.03
N TYR A 665 9.96 10.36 18.27
CA TYR A 665 11.21 10.28 17.53
C TYR A 665 10.94 9.84 16.08
N LYS A 666 11.92 10.03 15.18
CA LYS A 666 11.79 9.65 13.76
C LYS A 666 11.43 8.17 13.57
N GLU A 667 11.90 7.33 14.46
CA GLU A 667 11.79 5.86 14.38
C GLU A 667 10.79 5.28 15.40
N SER A 668 9.95 6.12 16.01
CA SER A 668 8.95 5.67 16.97
C SER A 668 7.59 6.28 16.70
N PHE A 669 6.55 5.52 16.98
CA PHE A 669 5.18 6.01 16.92
C PHE A 669 4.31 5.36 18.00
N ILE A 670 3.32 6.12 18.41
CA ILE A 670 2.24 5.68 19.27
C ILE A 670 0.94 6.04 18.56
N THR A 671 0.06 5.08 18.39
CA THR A 671 -1.29 5.32 17.89
C THR A 671 -2.29 4.77 18.90
N LEU A 672 -3.29 5.57 19.21
CA LEU A 672 -4.40 5.18 20.07
C LEU A 672 -5.68 5.55 19.36
N ALA A 673 -6.61 4.61 19.29
CA ALA A 673 -7.96 4.85 18.82
C ALA A 673 -8.96 4.34 19.84
N HIS A 674 -9.91 5.18 20.20
CA HIS A 674 -11.04 4.82 21.07
C HIS A 674 -12.33 5.11 20.32
N PHE A 675 -13.23 4.17 20.34
CA PHE A 675 -14.55 4.28 19.76
C PHE A 675 -15.60 3.83 20.77
N SER A 676 -16.57 4.68 21.01
CA SER A 676 -17.75 4.35 21.81
C SER A 676 -18.99 4.86 21.08
N THR A 677 -19.94 3.99 20.81
CA THR A 677 -21.24 4.34 20.21
C THR A 677 -22.35 3.74 21.03
N LEU A 678 -23.39 4.49 21.24
CA LEU A 678 -24.61 4.07 21.92
C LEU A 678 -25.74 3.98 20.89
N ASN A 679 -26.06 2.77 20.46
CA ASN A 679 -27.22 2.49 19.63
C ASN A 679 -28.40 2.27 20.56
N LEU A 680 -29.33 3.21 20.60
CA LEU A 680 -30.52 3.12 21.42
C LEU A 680 -31.58 2.33 20.66
N PRO A 681 -32.22 1.31 21.28
CA PRO A 681 -33.29 0.59 20.63
C PRO A 681 -34.50 1.51 20.39
N LEU A 682 -35.08 1.38 19.24
CA LEU A 682 -36.22 2.15 18.75
C LEU A 682 -37.53 1.88 19.46
N ASN A 683 -37.65 0.76 20.14
CA ASN A 683 -38.84 0.36 20.84
C ASN A 683 -38.53 -0.64 21.96
N PRO A 684 -39.36 -0.75 23.02
CA PRO A 684 -39.20 -1.75 24.06
C PRO A 684 -39.37 -3.22 23.58
N SER A 685 -39.58 -3.46 22.30
CA SER A 685 -39.47 -4.81 21.72
C SER A 685 -38.03 -5.28 21.88
N PRO A 686 -37.77 -6.49 22.41
CA PRO A 686 -36.40 -6.94 22.56
C PRO A 686 -35.72 -6.90 21.19
N PRO A 687 -34.50 -6.27 21.09
CA PRO A 687 -33.72 -6.34 19.86
C PRO A 687 -33.43 -7.79 19.52
N PRO A 688 -33.14 -8.12 18.25
CA PRO A 688 -32.70 -9.48 17.88
C PRO A 688 -31.62 -9.95 18.83
N PRO A 689 -31.55 -11.22 19.23
CA PRO A 689 -30.73 -11.72 20.31
C PRO A 689 -29.21 -11.48 20.19
N ASN A 690 -28.73 -10.93 19.08
CA ASN A 690 -27.32 -10.61 18.84
C ASN A 690 -27.10 -9.14 18.45
N PHE A 691 -28.04 -8.24 18.70
CA PHE A 691 -27.88 -6.81 18.40
C PHE A 691 -27.17 -6.12 19.59
N GLU A 692 -25.88 -5.81 19.42
CA GLU A 692 -25.13 -5.05 20.42
C GLU A 692 -25.57 -3.58 20.40
N GLN A 693 -26.25 -3.17 21.45
CA GLN A 693 -26.78 -1.81 21.63
C GLN A 693 -25.67 -0.80 21.96
N HIS A 694 -24.52 -1.26 22.37
CA HIS A 694 -23.41 -0.44 22.78
C HIS A 694 -22.09 -1.02 22.29
N SER A 695 -21.29 -0.21 21.63
CA SER A 695 -19.93 -0.54 21.24
C SER A 695 -18.97 0.35 22.00
N ASN A 696 -17.95 -0.22 22.62
CA ASN A 696 -16.90 0.54 23.31
C ASN A 696 -15.58 -0.20 23.21
N GLN A 697 -14.68 0.30 22.37
CA GLN A 697 -13.43 -0.37 22.05
C GLN A 697 -12.26 0.60 22.09
N ILE A 698 -11.12 0.13 22.60
CA ILE A 698 -9.85 0.83 22.50
C ILE A 698 -8.86 -0.01 21.72
N ARG A 699 -8.11 0.63 20.84
CA ARG A 699 -7.01 0.02 20.09
C ARG A 699 -5.75 0.83 20.29
N THR A 700 -4.66 0.16 20.57
CA THR A 700 -3.36 0.79 20.79
C THR A 700 -2.31 0.12 19.93
N LEU A 701 -1.38 0.91 19.41
CA LEU A 701 -0.22 0.41 18.68
C LEU A 701 0.98 1.31 18.99
N PHE A 702 2.02 0.70 19.54
CA PHE A 702 3.32 1.31 19.74
C PHE A 702 4.33 0.67 18.80
N GLY A 703 5.17 1.46 18.15
CA GLY A 703 6.28 0.98 17.35
C GLY A 703 7.55 1.77 17.62
N TYR A 704 8.66 1.06 17.63
CA TYR A 704 10.00 1.61 17.75
C TYR A 704 10.94 0.90 16.78
N GLY A 705 11.84 1.65 16.17
CA GLY A 705 12.90 1.14 15.29
C GLY A 705 12.49 1.10 13.82
N ASP A 706 13.49 0.84 12.97
CA ASP A 706 13.37 0.71 11.51
C ASP A 706 13.79 -0.70 11.10
N GLN A 707 12.87 -1.46 10.50
CA GLN A 707 13.12 -2.86 10.10
C GLN A 707 14.25 -3.01 9.08
N ASN A 708 14.55 -1.94 8.35
CA ASN A 708 15.57 -1.95 7.31
C ASN A 708 16.97 -1.58 7.84
N ARG A 709 17.06 -1.15 9.10
CA ARG A 709 18.30 -0.66 9.72
C ARG A 709 18.74 -1.51 10.90
N ARG A 710 20.03 -1.38 11.23
CA ARG A 710 20.60 -1.98 12.42
C ARG A 710 19.98 -1.37 13.67
N GLY A 711 19.60 -2.21 14.63
CA GLY A 711 19.05 -1.81 15.93
C GLY A 711 17.89 -2.67 16.39
N TRP A 712 17.32 -2.27 17.51
CA TRP A 712 16.11 -2.87 18.04
C TRP A 712 14.88 -2.38 17.30
N ASN A 713 13.96 -3.30 17.07
CA ASN A 713 12.63 -3.06 16.55
C ASN A 713 11.62 -3.67 17.49
N VAL A 714 10.67 -2.87 17.94
CA VAL A 714 9.64 -3.32 18.87
C VAL A 714 8.29 -2.85 18.35
N THR A 715 7.30 -3.74 18.31
CA THR A 715 5.90 -3.42 18.05
C THR A 715 5.04 -4.03 19.14
N LEU A 716 4.24 -3.21 19.80
CA LEU A 716 3.28 -3.63 20.82
C LEU A 716 1.90 -3.12 20.39
N GLY A 717 0.92 -4.00 20.33
CA GLY A 717 -0.44 -3.63 19.98
C GLY A 717 -1.47 -4.41 20.77
N ALA A 718 -2.59 -3.77 21.05
CA ALA A 718 -3.73 -4.41 21.69
C ALA A 718 -5.05 -3.78 21.23
N SER A 719 -6.08 -4.59 21.12
CA SER A 719 -7.46 -4.18 20.96
C SER A 719 -8.29 -4.77 22.08
N TYR A 720 -8.93 -3.91 22.84
CA TYR A 720 -9.76 -4.30 23.99
C TYR A 720 -11.19 -3.82 23.79
N ASP A 721 -12.13 -4.71 24.01
CA ASP A 721 -13.56 -4.43 23.98
C ASP A 721 -14.09 -4.34 25.42
N PHE A 722 -14.58 -3.15 25.79
CA PHE A 722 -15.08 -2.89 27.13
C PHE A 722 -16.47 -3.53 27.39
N VAL A 723 -17.23 -3.78 26.33
CA VAL A 723 -18.55 -4.43 26.45
C VAL A 723 -18.37 -5.93 26.68
N GLN A 724 -17.51 -6.56 25.89
CA GLN A 724 -17.18 -7.98 26.04
C GLN A 724 -16.17 -8.23 27.16
N GLN A 725 -15.56 -7.18 27.73
CA GLN A 725 -14.50 -7.24 28.73
C GLN A 725 -13.33 -8.15 28.34
N ALA A 726 -12.96 -8.12 27.06
CA ALA A 726 -11.99 -9.02 26.49
C ALA A 726 -11.01 -8.33 25.54
N PHE A 727 -9.77 -8.83 25.52
CA PHE A 727 -8.85 -8.50 24.43
C PHE A 727 -9.22 -9.28 23.17
N GLN A 728 -9.51 -8.56 22.10
CA GLN A 728 -9.80 -9.15 20.79
C GLN A 728 -8.53 -9.49 20.02
N ASN A 729 -7.48 -8.69 20.21
CA ASN A 729 -6.18 -8.89 19.60
C ASN A 729 -5.06 -8.38 20.51
N GLN A 730 -3.95 -9.09 20.50
CA GLN A 730 -2.69 -8.67 21.14
C GLN A 730 -1.53 -9.01 20.21
N ILE A 731 -0.56 -8.11 20.08
CA ILE A 731 0.66 -8.33 19.30
C ILE A 731 1.86 -7.82 20.10
N VAL A 732 2.88 -8.65 20.16
CA VAL A 732 4.20 -8.31 20.71
C VAL A 732 5.23 -8.79 19.70
N GLU A 733 5.90 -7.86 19.04
CA GLU A 733 7.01 -8.13 18.14
C GLU A 733 8.27 -7.51 18.72
N VAL A 734 9.33 -8.29 18.82
CA VAL A 734 10.65 -7.82 19.22
C VAL A 734 11.66 -8.39 18.25
N ALA A 735 12.43 -7.52 17.61
CA ALA A 735 13.47 -7.94 16.69
C ALA A 735 14.75 -7.12 16.91
N TYR A 736 15.88 -7.76 16.68
CA TYR A 736 17.18 -7.11 16.66
C TYR A 736 17.86 -7.34 15.32
N ASN A 737 18.19 -6.26 14.66
CA ASN A 737 18.93 -6.26 13.40
C ASN A 737 20.40 -5.92 13.68
N GLY A 738 21.32 -6.85 13.38
CA GLY A 738 22.75 -6.63 13.38
C GLY A 738 23.24 -5.99 12.07
N SER A 739 24.56 -6.07 11.81
CA SER A 739 25.15 -5.52 10.61
C SER A 739 24.95 -6.38 9.36
N CYS A 740 24.67 -7.67 9.51
CA CYS A 740 24.54 -8.61 8.40
C CYS A 740 23.34 -9.57 8.53
N CYS A 741 22.71 -9.61 9.66
CA CYS A 741 21.51 -10.43 9.91
C CYS A 741 20.68 -9.85 11.05
N GLY A 742 19.42 -10.26 11.13
CA GLY A 742 18.51 -9.94 12.21
C GLY A 742 17.68 -11.14 12.62
N VAL A 743 17.24 -11.15 13.87
CA VAL A 743 16.30 -12.14 14.42
C VAL A 743 15.14 -11.40 15.03
N GLY A 744 13.93 -11.84 14.75
CA GLY A 744 12.71 -11.32 15.34
C GLY A 744 11.84 -12.44 15.90
N PHE A 745 11.14 -12.12 16.93
CA PHE A 745 10.13 -12.93 17.57
C PHE A 745 8.81 -12.18 17.61
N GLU A 746 7.72 -12.83 17.25
CA GLU A 746 6.35 -12.31 17.35
C GLU A 746 5.49 -13.27 18.14
N TYR A 747 4.77 -12.71 19.11
CA TYR A 747 3.62 -13.32 19.75
C TYR A 747 2.38 -12.57 19.31
N ARG A 748 1.38 -13.28 18.80
CA ARG A 748 0.08 -12.73 18.44
C ARG A 748 -1.04 -13.57 19.03
N ARG A 749 -2.04 -12.90 19.56
CA ARG A 749 -3.26 -13.53 20.06
C ARG A 749 -4.48 -12.94 19.35
N PHE A 750 -5.35 -13.81 18.88
CA PHE A 750 -6.68 -13.46 18.43
C PHE A 750 -7.72 -14.08 19.35
N SER A 751 -8.79 -13.34 19.68
CA SER A 751 -9.89 -13.81 20.49
C SER A 751 -11.22 -13.30 19.90
N PHE A 752 -11.81 -14.10 19.04
CA PHE A 752 -13.10 -13.86 18.41
C PHE A 752 -14.11 -14.91 18.84
N GLY A 753 -14.29 -15.06 20.16
CA GLY A 753 -15.20 -16.02 20.75
C GLY A 753 -14.91 -17.46 20.32
N THR A 754 -15.95 -18.17 19.92
CA THR A 754 -15.88 -19.59 19.48
C THR A 754 -15.27 -19.76 18.08
N ILE A 755 -15.17 -18.69 17.27
CA ILE A 755 -14.65 -18.78 15.92
C ILE A 755 -13.14 -18.91 15.92
N ARG A 756 -12.46 -18.06 16.70
CA ARG A 756 -11.00 -18.05 16.78
C ARG A 756 -10.53 -17.63 18.18
N ASN A 757 -9.88 -18.52 18.89
CA ASN A 757 -9.12 -18.20 20.10
C ASN A 757 -7.73 -18.79 19.94
N GLU A 758 -6.83 -18.03 19.34
CA GLU A 758 -5.56 -18.52 18.81
C GLU A 758 -4.39 -17.73 19.39
N ASN A 759 -3.39 -18.47 19.89
CA ASN A 759 -2.05 -17.97 20.19
C ASN A 759 -1.12 -18.40 19.06
N GLN A 760 -0.40 -17.46 18.49
CA GLN A 760 0.54 -17.68 17.40
C GLN A 760 1.92 -17.22 17.82
N TYR A 761 2.93 -18.04 17.56
CA TYR A 761 4.35 -17.73 17.79
C TYR A 761 5.07 -17.83 16.47
N SER A 762 5.78 -16.76 16.09
CA SER A 762 6.53 -16.68 14.84
C SER A 762 7.95 -16.23 15.12
N VAL A 763 8.89 -16.81 14.38
CA VAL A 763 10.30 -16.41 14.41
C VAL A 763 10.69 -16.02 12.99
N VAL A 764 11.37 -14.89 12.84
CA VAL A 764 11.93 -14.46 11.56
C VAL A 764 13.43 -14.33 11.66
N PHE A 765 14.10 -14.82 10.66
CA PHE A 765 15.52 -14.59 10.43
C PHE A 765 15.69 -13.72 9.19
N ARG A 766 16.38 -12.59 9.34
CA ARG A 766 16.64 -11.64 8.24
C ARG A 766 18.10 -11.72 7.84
N ILE A 767 18.36 -11.83 6.55
CA ILE A 767 19.69 -11.79 5.96
C ILE A 767 19.81 -10.50 5.19
N ALA A 768 20.76 -9.65 5.60
CA ALA A 768 20.92 -8.34 4.99
C ALA A 768 21.18 -8.44 3.48
N ASN A 769 20.52 -7.59 2.71
CA ASN A 769 20.60 -7.48 1.26
C ASN A 769 20.12 -8.72 0.46
N LEU A 770 19.67 -9.80 1.13
CA LEU A 770 19.24 -11.03 0.46
C LEU A 770 17.77 -11.36 0.70
N GLY A 771 17.27 -11.22 1.92
CA GLY A 771 15.87 -11.55 2.22
C GLY A 771 15.60 -11.88 3.67
N SER A 772 14.42 -12.43 3.93
CA SER A 772 14.01 -12.92 5.26
C SER A 772 13.39 -14.30 5.16
N ALA A 773 13.61 -15.11 6.18
CA ALA A 773 12.96 -16.40 6.41
C ALA A 773 11.98 -16.23 7.59
N GLY A 774 10.71 -16.62 7.39
CA GLY A 774 9.64 -16.46 8.39
C GLY A 774 8.63 -15.37 8.04
N ASN A 775 7.46 -15.46 8.63
CA ASN A 775 6.26 -14.69 8.26
C ASN A 775 5.99 -13.57 9.27
N LEU A 776 6.89 -12.60 9.36
CA LEU A 776 6.69 -11.42 10.20
C LEU A 776 6.20 -10.25 9.36
N ARG A 777 4.96 -9.82 9.56
CA ARG A 777 4.40 -8.61 8.94
C ARG A 777 4.18 -7.56 10.02
N ARG A 778 5.00 -6.53 10.01
CA ARG A 778 4.83 -5.39 10.92
C ARG A 778 3.50 -4.69 10.66
N GLN A 779 2.69 -4.58 11.69
CA GLN A 779 1.50 -3.76 11.65
C GLN A 779 1.89 -2.29 11.94
N GLU A 780 1.83 -1.43 10.93
CA GLU A 780 2.20 0.00 11.05
C GLU A 780 1.00 0.91 11.27
N LYS A 781 -0.22 0.40 11.06
CA LYS A 781 -1.46 1.18 11.17
C LYS A 781 -2.50 0.40 11.97
N ILE A 782 -3.31 1.13 12.73
CA ILE A 782 -4.46 0.56 13.45
C ILE A 782 -5.65 0.35 12.50
N PHE A 783 -5.77 1.19 11.47
CA PHE A 783 -6.81 1.17 10.44
C PHE A 783 -6.22 1.15 9.03
#